data_f9110d88bfaf69a242732ae88edb8a9f
#
_entry.id   f9110d88bfaf69a242732ae88edb8a9f
#
_cell.length_a   1.000
_cell.length_b   1.000
_cell.length_c   1.000
_cell.angle_alpha   90.00
_cell.angle_beta   90.00
_cell.angle_gamma   90.00
#
_symmetry.space_group_name_H-M   'P 1'
#
loop_
_entity.id
_entity.type
_entity.pdbx_description
1 polymer ?
#
loop_
_entity_poly.entity_id
_entity_poly.type
_entity_poly.pdbx_seq_one_letter_code
_entity_poly.pdbx_strand_id
1 'polypeptide(L)'
;MFDSFAHLGSNDTKWSHTLVGWTGEVAPTEEEKNPLQQISANASVKQQWPTGSAGVPTSMPSKAAAAPIPVDASQRQHLAHPPSEEIRVGKEDRERLEAQLSSCRYGKIAPVWLTDESEEPEEDDTLLLEDQGRWRRYAERELYPLLHYKQHGPTDGRYERRWWADYVRMNRLISDRIVQEYQEGDIVWIHDYHLFLLPIMLRQRIPNIYIGFFLHAPFPSSEFLRCLAKRKEVLTGVLGANMLGFQTFSYSRHFSSCCTRILGFDSNSAGVDAYGAHVAVDVFPIGIDSQAIQNAAFGPPEIEKAVMGLRKLYAGKKIIVGRDRLDSVRGVAQKLQAFETFLERYPEWRDKVVLIQVTSPTSVEEEKEDPENKIASQVSSLVSTIHGRFGSLSSSPVQYYPQYLSPHEYFALLRVADVGLITTVRDGMNTTSLEYIICQQETQSPLILSEFSGTAGTLSNAIHINPWDLVGVAGAINQALTMSPEERKSQHSKLYKHVTTNTVGAWSKQYLNRLLTNLSSFDQSVSTPALDRAKLLRQYRRARKRLFMFDYDGTLTPIVKDPQAAIPSDRVLRTIKSLAADPRNAVWIISGRDQTFLDEWMGHIPELGLSAEHGCFIRKPRSDDWENLAEKTNMGWQREVMEVFQHYAERTQGSFIERKRVALTWHYRRADPEYGAFQARECRKQLEETTGKKWDIEVMSGKANLEVRPTFVNKGFIATRLVNEYGTTPGKAPEFILCLGDDFTDEGMSFFPFFLYTWRYMTDNSFLLLKDMFRALQKFDLPSSHVYSVTVGASSKQTDASWHLLEPADVIGTIGMLNSSASQEY
;
A
#
# COMPACT_ATOMS: atom_id res chain seq x y z
N MET A 1 -12.00 -13.34 8.64
CA MET A 1 -10.64 -13.07 9.17
C MET A 1 -10.34 -13.98 10.36
N PHE A 2 -11.08 -13.94 11.45
CA PHE A 2 -10.82 -14.85 12.60
C PHE A 2 -10.83 -16.34 12.23
N ASP A 3 -11.70 -16.77 11.33
CA ASP A 3 -11.73 -18.16 10.85
C ASP A 3 -10.49 -18.55 10.06
N SER A 4 -9.81 -17.61 9.38
CA SER A 4 -8.51 -17.89 8.74
C SER A 4 -7.41 -18.14 9.76
N PHE A 5 -7.43 -17.43 10.88
CA PHE A 5 -6.46 -17.60 11.96
C PHE A 5 -6.71 -18.90 12.74
N ALA A 6 -7.98 -19.25 12.95
CA ALA A 6 -8.33 -20.58 13.50
C ALA A 6 -7.80 -21.73 12.63
N HIS A 7 -7.83 -21.57 11.30
CA HIS A 7 -7.27 -22.55 10.37
C HIS A 7 -5.73 -22.64 10.47
N LEU A 8 -5.03 -21.50 10.62
CA LEU A 8 -3.57 -21.49 10.81
C LEU A 8 -3.13 -22.15 12.14
N GLY A 9 -3.97 -22.07 13.18
CA GLY A 9 -3.74 -22.71 14.48
C GLY A 9 -4.20 -24.18 14.58
N SER A 10 -4.78 -24.73 13.50
CA SER A 10 -5.20 -26.14 13.48
C SER A 10 -3.99 -27.08 13.48
N ASN A 11 -4.16 -28.32 14.02
CA ASN A 11 -3.09 -29.31 14.11
C ASN A 11 -2.46 -29.74 12.77
N ASP A 12 -3.10 -29.37 11.64
CA ASP A 12 -2.60 -29.65 10.29
C ASP A 12 -1.53 -28.63 9.82
N THR A 13 -1.36 -27.51 10.51
CA THR A 13 -0.35 -26.51 10.18
C THR A 13 0.77 -26.51 11.23
N LYS A 14 2.03 -26.44 10.76
CA LYS A 14 3.21 -26.35 11.63
C LYS A 14 3.45 -24.92 12.16
N TRP A 15 2.46 -24.04 12.08
CA TRP A 15 2.59 -22.66 12.45
C TRP A 15 2.02 -22.40 13.85
N SER A 16 2.83 -21.80 14.74
CA SER A 16 2.32 -21.10 15.92
C SER A 16 2.08 -19.64 15.54
N HIS A 17 1.03 -19.03 16.04
CA HIS A 17 0.75 -17.63 15.76
C HIS A 17 0.27 -16.89 17.01
N THR A 18 0.58 -15.60 17.07
CA THR A 18 0.09 -14.66 18.06
C THR A 18 -0.70 -13.58 17.35
N LEU A 19 -1.93 -13.33 17.78
CA LEU A 19 -2.75 -12.23 17.29
C LEU A 19 -2.47 -10.98 18.15
N VAL A 20 -2.03 -9.90 17.51
CA VAL A 20 -1.84 -8.62 18.17
C VAL A 20 -2.93 -7.66 17.68
N GLY A 21 -3.68 -7.07 18.58
CA GLY A 21 -4.77 -6.19 18.20
C GLY A 21 -5.31 -5.33 19.33
N TRP A 22 -6.02 -4.30 18.97
CA TRP A 22 -6.73 -3.44 19.91
C TRP A 22 -7.81 -4.22 20.67
N THR A 23 -7.95 -3.94 21.95
CA THR A 23 -8.97 -4.56 22.84
C THR A 23 -10.41 -4.31 22.37
N GLY A 24 -10.63 -3.33 21.51
CA GLY A 24 -11.96 -2.85 21.15
C GLY A 24 -12.45 -1.78 22.14
N GLU A 25 -13.69 -1.33 21.95
CA GLU A 25 -14.34 -0.43 22.89
C GLU A 25 -14.77 -1.21 24.13
N VAL A 26 -14.32 -0.78 25.28
CA VAL A 26 -14.65 -1.34 26.59
C VAL A 26 -15.87 -0.58 27.13
N ALA A 27 -16.87 -1.28 27.62
CA ALA A 27 -18.02 -0.69 28.27
C ALA A 27 -18.09 -1.13 29.74
N PRO A 28 -18.59 -0.26 30.67
CA PRO A 28 -18.77 -0.66 32.04
C PRO A 28 -19.84 -1.77 32.14
N THR A 29 -19.67 -2.68 33.09
CA THR A 29 -20.65 -3.72 33.37
C THR A 29 -21.98 -3.12 33.89
N GLU A 30 -23.10 -3.83 33.74
CA GLU A 30 -24.38 -3.32 34.22
C GLU A 30 -24.40 -3.08 35.75
N GLU A 31 -23.52 -3.75 36.49
CA GLU A 31 -23.31 -3.60 37.93
C GLU A 31 -22.62 -2.28 38.30
N GLU A 32 -21.80 -1.71 37.42
CA GLU A 32 -21.07 -0.47 37.63
C GLU A 32 -21.84 0.78 37.20
N LYS A 33 -22.96 0.62 36.53
CA LYS A 33 -23.82 1.75 36.15
C LYS A 33 -24.42 2.40 37.39
N ASN A 34 -24.05 3.67 37.56
CA ASN A 34 -24.46 4.51 38.73
C ASN A 34 -25.95 4.37 39.02
N PRO A 35 -26.41 4.22 40.28
CA PRO A 35 -27.83 4.07 40.68
C PRO A 35 -28.76 5.14 40.13
N LEU A 36 -28.24 6.36 39.86
CA LEU A 36 -29.00 7.45 39.24
C LEU A 36 -29.35 7.23 37.76
N GLN A 37 -28.53 6.48 37.02
CA GLN A 37 -28.84 6.11 35.63
C GLN A 37 -29.85 4.94 35.56
N GLN A 38 -29.86 4.04 36.55
CA GLN A 38 -30.85 2.99 36.66
C GLN A 38 -32.25 3.55 36.94
N ILE A 39 -32.34 4.67 37.64
CA ILE A 39 -33.62 5.36 37.88
C ILE A 39 -34.16 5.97 36.56
N SER A 40 -33.30 6.52 35.71
CA SER A 40 -33.74 7.06 34.41
C SER A 40 -34.08 5.97 33.38
N ALA A 41 -33.37 4.86 33.35
CA ALA A 41 -33.69 3.71 32.50
C ALA A 41 -34.99 3.00 32.92
N ASN A 42 -35.23 2.86 34.24
CA ASN A 42 -36.46 2.31 34.75
C ASN A 42 -37.69 3.26 34.62
N ALA A 43 -37.47 4.58 34.53
CA ALA A 43 -38.54 5.54 34.28
C ALA A 43 -39.05 5.49 32.81
N SER A 44 -38.21 5.08 31.88
CA SER A 44 -38.59 4.94 30.44
C SER A 44 -39.36 3.65 30.12
N VAL A 45 -39.34 2.63 31.01
CA VAL A 45 -39.99 1.33 30.77
C VAL A 45 -41.42 1.28 31.32
N LYS A 46 -41.93 2.29 32.07
CA LYS A 46 -43.26 2.32 32.65
C LYS A 46 -44.26 3.25 31.98
N GLN A 47 -44.26 3.39 30.67
CA GLN A 47 -45.46 3.84 29.95
C GLN A 47 -46.13 2.66 29.26
N GLN A 48 -46.73 1.78 30.03
CA GLN A 48 -47.83 0.91 29.58
C GLN A 48 -49.06 1.76 29.33
N TRP A 49 -49.50 1.81 28.08
CA TRP A 49 -50.79 2.37 27.70
C TRP A 49 -51.92 1.53 28.27
N PRO A 50 -52.93 2.11 28.91
CA PRO A 50 -54.09 1.33 29.38
C PRO A 50 -54.95 0.91 28.20
N THR A 51 -55.20 -0.37 28.11
CA THR A 51 -56.24 -0.94 27.26
C THR A 51 -57.60 -0.52 27.79
N GLY A 52 -58.25 0.41 27.10
CA GLY A 52 -59.60 0.82 27.38
C GLY A 52 -60.31 1.35 26.14
N SER A 53 -61.32 0.65 25.74
CA SER A 53 -62.21 0.88 24.59
C SER A 53 -62.83 2.27 24.53
N ALA A 54 -63.09 2.68 23.30
CA ALA A 54 -64.13 3.62 22.82
C ALA A 54 -63.67 5.04 22.47
N GLY A 55 -64.05 5.44 21.25
CA GLY A 55 -64.20 6.83 20.85
C GLY A 55 -63.22 7.31 19.75
N VAL A 56 -63.64 7.20 18.48
CA VAL A 56 -63.13 7.93 17.34
C VAL A 56 -63.34 9.43 17.53
N PRO A 57 -62.35 10.29 17.44
CA PRO A 57 -62.56 11.67 17.06
C PRO A 57 -61.95 11.93 15.66
N THR A 58 -62.83 12.14 14.74
CA THR A 58 -62.62 12.86 13.50
C THR A 58 -62.21 14.30 13.77
N SER A 59 -60.98 14.68 13.59
CA SER A 59 -60.59 16.03 13.10
C SER A 59 -59.11 16.05 12.81
N MET A 60 -58.76 16.23 11.52
CA MET A 60 -57.40 16.59 11.10
C MET A 60 -57.06 18.00 11.61
N PRO A 61 -55.87 18.22 12.19
CA PRO A 61 -55.38 19.58 12.35
C PRO A 61 -54.81 20.08 11.01
N SER A 62 -55.28 21.24 10.63
CA SER A 62 -54.83 22.04 9.50
C SER A 62 -53.35 22.26 9.52
N LYS A 63 -52.75 22.27 8.32
CA LYS A 63 -51.36 22.70 8.06
C LYS A 63 -51.18 24.13 8.59
N ALA A 64 -50.51 24.28 9.71
CA ALA A 64 -49.85 25.53 10.08
C ALA A 64 -48.43 25.50 9.47
N ALA A 65 -48.20 26.35 8.49
CA ALA A 65 -46.85 26.60 7.98
C ALA A 65 -46.02 27.18 9.13
N ALA A 66 -45.07 26.39 9.63
CA ALA A 66 -44.09 26.90 10.55
C ALA A 66 -43.16 27.85 9.78
N ALA A 67 -43.15 29.12 10.18
CA ALA A 67 -42.18 30.09 9.72
C ALA A 67 -40.73 29.57 10.07
N PRO A 68 -39.72 29.79 9.22
CA PRO A 68 -38.38 29.40 9.55
C PRO A 68 -37.92 30.18 10.78
N ILE A 69 -37.60 29.49 11.84
CA ILE A 69 -36.93 30.07 13.01
C ILE A 69 -35.52 30.41 12.57
N PRO A 70 -35.05 31.67 12.72
CA PRO A 70 -33.68 32.01 12.46
C PRO A 70 -32.80 31.24 13.46
N VAL A 71 -32.06 30.26 12.98
CA VAL A 71 -31.06 29.58 13.80
C VAL A 71 -29.90 30.51 13.95
N ASP A 72 -29.73 31.11 15.12
CA ASP A 72 -28.59 31.93 15.48
C ASP A 72 -27.32 31.07 15.34
N ALA A 73 -26.39 31.54 14.52
CA ALA A 73 -25.14 30.86 14.26
C ALA A 73 -24.29 30.63 15.53
N SER A 74 -24.61 31.31 16.64
CA SER A 74 -23.96 31.11 17.94
C SER A 74 -24.41 29.85 18.67
N GLN A 75 -25.57 29.25 18.31
CA GLN A 75 -26.05 27.98 18.90
C GLN A 75 -25.54 26.72 18.17
N ARG A 76 -24.73 26.84 17.14
CA ARG A 76 -23.96 25.71 16.59
C ARG A 76 -22.71 25.40 17.42
N GLN A 77 -22.57 25.99 18.60
CA GLN A 77 -21.59 25.56 19.57
C GLN A 77 -22.12 24.30 20.28
N HIS A 78 -21.36 23.26 20.14
CA HIS A 78 -21.41 22.05 20.96
C HIS A 78 -22.68 21.18 20.75
N LEU A 79 -22.77 20.45 19.64
CA LEU A 79 -23.02 19.04 19.82
C LEU A 79 -21.77 18.48 20.52
N ALA A 80 -21.70 18.73 21.84
CA ALA A 80 -20.81 18.00 22.69
C ALA A 80 -21.10 16.53 22.43
N HIS A 81 -20.11 15.75 22.07
CA HIS A 81 -20.17 14.31 22.19
C HIS A 81 -20.79 14.03 23.55
N PRO A 82 -21.70 13.02 23.69
CA PRO A 82 -22.10 12.61 25.02
C PRO A 82 -20.80 12.44 25.80
N PRO A 83 -20.75 12.94 27.06
CA PRO A 83 -19.51 12.86 27.84
C PRO A 83 -19.03 11.41 27.73
N SER A 84 -17.84 11.21 27.21
CA SER A 84 -17.21 9.90 27.16
C SER A 84 -17.21 9.42 28.60
N GLU A 85 -17.89 8.32 28.90
CA GLU A 85 -17.81 7.73 30.23
C GLU A 85 -16.34 7.40 30.44
N GLU A 86 -15.69 8.06 31.39
CA GLU A 86 -14.32 7.75 31.77
C GLU A 86 -14.30 6.33 32.32
N ILE A 87 -13.67 5.42 31.59
CA ILE A 87 -13.55 4.02 32.01
C ILE A 87 -12.14 3.83 32.55
N ARG A 88 -12.07 3.37 33.79
CA ARG A 88 -10.81 3.05 34.46
C ARG A 88 -10.61 1.54 34.45
N VAL A 89 -9.47 1.08 33.92
CA VAL A 89 -9.11 -0.35 33.88
C VAL A 89 -7.92 -0.59 34.77
N GLY A 90 -8.14 -1.34 35.85
CA GLY A 90 -7.11 -1.71 36.83
C GLY A 90 -6.10 -2.72 36.26
N LYS A 91 -4.97 -2.82 36.89
CA LYS A 91 -3.90 -3.77 36.53
C LYS A 91 -4.38 -5.22 36.58
N GLU A 92 -5.10 -5.59 37.64
CA GLU A 92 -5.63 -6.95 37.84
C GLU A 92 -6.60 -7.36 36.73
N ASP A 93 -7.45 -6.47 36.24
CA ASP A 93 -8.38 -6.76 35.15
C ASP A 93 -7.65 -6.96 33.83
N ARG A 94 -6.58 -6.17 33.59
CA ARG A 94 -5.73 -6.34 32.39
C ARG A 94 -5.02 -7.69 32.41
N GLU A 95 -4.38 -8.05 33.54
CA GLU A 95 -3.70 -9.34 33.71
C GLU A 95 -4.68 -10.52 33.57
N ARG A 96 -5.88 -10.40 34.11
CA ARG A 96 -6.95 -11.40 33.96
C ARG A 96 -7.41 -11.57 32.53
N LEU A 97 -7.61 -10.46 31.79
CA LEU A 97 -7.95 -10.52 30.38
C LEU A 97 -6.81 -11.13 29.55
N GLU A 98 -5.57 -10.72 29.76
CA GLU A 98 -4.40 -11.28 29.05
C GLU A 98 -4.25 -12.79 29.30
N ALA A 99 -4.45 -13.24 30.53
CA ALA A 99 -4.42 -14.66 30.89
C ALA A 99 -5.53 -15.46 30.17
N GLN A 100 -6.73 -14.92 30.06
CA GLN A 100 -7.84 -15.53 29.31
C GLN A 100 -7.55 -15.56 27.80
N LEU A 101 -7.03 -14.48 27.24
CA LEU A 101 -6.72 -14.36 25.82
C LEU A 101 -5.53 -15.20 25.39
N SER A 102 -4.57 -15.46 26.29
CA SER A 102 -3.41 -16.32 26.01
C SER A 102 -3.76 -17.80 25.80
N SER A 103 -4.93 -18.25 26.28
CA SER A 103 -5.44 -19.63 26.15
C SER A 103 -6.64 -19.74 25.20
N CYS A 104 -6.83 -18.78 24.30
CA CYS A 104 -7.98 -18.78 23.40
C CYS A 104 -7.84 -19.84 22.29
N ARG A 105 -8.99 -20.37 21.83
CA ARG A 105 -9.06 -21.35 20.69
C ARG A 105 -8.42 -20.85 19.39
N TYR A 106 -8.23 -19.54 19.25
CA TYR A 106 -7.62 -18.91 18.06
C TYR A 106 -6.10 -18.72 18.19
N GLY A 107 -5.44 -19.30 19.18
CA GLY A 107 -4.04 -19.09 19.50
C GLY A 107 -3.83 -18.02 20.57
N LYS A 108 -2.58 -17.63 20.82
CA LYS A 108 -2.25 -16.53 21.75
C LYS A 108 -2.76 -15.20 21.19
N ILE A 109 -3.51 -14.46 22.00
CA ILE A 109 -3.93 -13.09 21.67
C ILE A 109 -3.22 -12.14 22.63
N ALA A 110 -2.49 -11.17 22.06
CA ALA A 110 -1.81 -10.10 22.78
C ALA A 110 -2.58 -8.80 22.59
N PRO A 111 -3.36 -8.35 23.58
CA PRO A 111 -4.16 -7.14 23.50
C PRO A 111 -3.29 -5.89 23.53
N VAL A 112 -3.73 -4.86 22.81
CA VAL A 112 -3.14 -3.51 22.81
C VAL A 112 -4.14 -2.55 23.44
N TRP A 113 -3.74 -1.94 24.55
CA TRP A 113 -4.51 -0.92 25.23
C TRP A 113 -4.20 0.45 24.62
N LEU A 114 -5.17 1.08 24.01
CA LEU A 114 -5.02 2.41 23.42
C LEU A 114 -5.39 3.47 24.45
N THR A 115 -4.39 3.99 25.13
CA THR A 115 -4.53 4.95 26.24
C THR A 115 -3.96 6.31 25.89
N ASP A 116 -4.42 7.34 26.59
CA ASP A 116 -3.78 8.64 26.59
C ASP A 116 -2.46 8.60 27.37
N GLU A 117 -1.48 9.44 26.98
CA GLU A 117 -0.34 9.68 27.82
C GLU A 117 -0.81 10.59 28.97
N SER A 118 -0.93 10.05 30.17
CA SER A 118 -0.96 10.87 31.37
C SER A 118 0.46 11.42 31.57
N GLU A 119 0.57 12.72 31.73
CA GLU A 119 1.86 13.40 32.03
C GLU A 119 2.44 12.95 33.39
N GLU A 120 1.63 12.33 34.23
CA GLU A 120 2.03 11.73 35.53
C GLU A 120 1.55 10.27 35.59
N PRO A 121 2.42 9.30 35.95
CA PRO A 121 1.97 7.94 36.23
C PRO A 121 1.05 8.00 37.48
N GLU A 122 -0.25 7.62 37.29
CA GLU A 122 -1.13 7.44 38.44
C GLU A 122 -0.51 6.39 39.39
N GLU A 123 -0.54 6.64 40.71
CA GLU A 123 0.09 5.81 41.72
C GLU A 123 -0.36 4.32 41.70
N ASP A 124 -1.48 4.00 41.00
CA ASP A 124 -2.13 2.68 40.98
C ASP A 124 -2.02 1.92 39.64
N ASP A 125 -1.20 2.32 38.68
CA ASP A 125 -1.08 1.65 37.37
C ASP A 125 -2.46 1.42 36.67
N THR A 126 -3.42 2.31 36.92
CA THR A 126 -4.77 2.28 36.35
C THR A 126 -4.77 2.98 34.99
N LEU A 127 -5.33 2.33 33.94
CA LEU A 127 -5.50 2.95 32.64
C LEU A 127 -6.80 3.70 32.53
N LEU A 128 -6.74 4.93 32.07
CA LEU A 128 -7.89 5.75 31.74
C LEU A 128 -8.21 5.61 30.24
N LEU A 129 -9.43 5.19 29.93
CA LEU A 129 -9.96 5.10 28.58
C LEU A 129 -11.01 6.20 28.40
N GLU A 130 -10.58 7.29 27.77
CA GLU A 130 -11.48 8.35 27.32
C GLU A 130 -11.93 8.05 25.88
N ASP A 131 -12.45 8.94 25.16
CA ASP A 131 -12.86 8.93 23.75
C ASP A 131 -12.25 7.76 22.90
N GLN A 132 -12.70 6.52 23.17
CA GLN A 132 -12.14 5.30 22.54
C GLN A 132 -12.33 5.28 21.01
N GLY A 133 -13.32 5.99 20.47
CA GLY A 133 -13.56 6.11 19.03
C GLY A 133 -12.50 6.93 18.30
N ARG A 134 -11.72 7.80 19.01
CA ARG A 134 -10.72 8.69 18.39
C ARG A 134 -9.67 7.96 17.57
N TRP A 135 -9.28 6.74 17.97
CA TRP A 135 -8.23 5.95 17.34
C TRP A 135 -8.57 5.51 15.91
N ARG A 136 -9.86 5.37 15.60
CA ARG A 136 -10.37 4.94 14.30
C ARG A 136 -10.74 6.11 13.39
N ARG A 137 -10.90 7.32 13.91
CA ARG A 137 -11.48 8.46 13.17
C ARG A 137 -10.73 8.78 11.87
N TYR A 138 -9.40 8.81 11.88
CA TYR A 138 -8.67 9.07 10.64
C TYR A 138 -8.90 7.95 9.60
N ALA A 139 -8.87 6.71 10.03
CA ALA A 139 -9.09 5.57 9.16
C ALA A 139 -10.52 5.53 8.59
N GLU A 140 -11.51 5.82 9.42
CA GLU A 140 -12.93 5.73 9.02
C GLU A 140 -13.44 6.99 8.31
N ARG A 141 -12.91 8.18 8.63
CA ARG A 141 -13.38 9.45 8.03
C ARG A 141 -12.55 9.92 6.84
N GLU A 142 -11.26 9.62 6.79
CA GLU A 142 -10.38 10.04 5.70
C GLU A 142 -10.03 8.87 4.76
N LEU A 143 -9.53 7.75 5.31
CA LEU A 143 -9.07 6.64 4.48
C LEU A 143 -10.21 5.82 3.89
N TYR A 144 -11.19 5.42 4.68
CA TYR A 144 -12.30 4.59 4.19
C TYR A 144 -13.08 5.24 3.05
N PRO A 145 -13.55 6.50 3.15
CA PRO A 145 -14.24 7.16 2.05
C PRO A 145 -13.35 7.25 0.82
N LEU A 146 -12.10 7.69 0.98
CA LEU A 146 -11.17 7.83 -0.13
C LEU A 146 -10.92 6.50 -0.86
N LEU A 147 -10.69 5.40 -0.12
CA LEU A 147 -10.52 4.08 -0.70
C LEU A 147 -11.76 3.62 -1.48
N HIS A 148 -12.94 4.09 -1.11
CA HIS A 148 -14.20 3.81 -1.80
C HIS A 148 -14.62 4.90 -2.80
N TYR A 149 -13.68 5.75 -3.24
CA TYR A 149 -13.90 6.82 -4.23
C TYR A 149 -14.91 7.89 -3.80
N LYS A 150 -14.99 8.16 -2.50
CA LYS A 150 -15.73 9.30 -1.97
C LYS A 150 -14.79 10.43 -1.59
N GLN A 151 -15.25 11.65 -1.76
CA GLN A 151 -14.55 12.85 -1.34
C GLN A 151 -15.40 13.64 -0.35
N HIS A 152 -14.77 14.16 0.68
CA HIS A 152 -15.37 15.15 1.56
C HIS A 152 -15.37 16.55 0.96
N GLY A 153 -16.24 17.40 1.45
CA GLY A 153 -16.13 18.84 1.22
C GLY A 153 -14.84 19.39 1.82
N PRO A 154 -14.36 20.56 1.33
CA PRO A 154 -13.16 21.18 1.89
C PRO A 154 -13.36 21.48 3.37
N THR A 155 -12.36 21.10 4.19
CA THR A 155 -12.32 21.33 5.64
C THR A 155 -11.19 22.32 5.98
N ASP A 156 -11.19 22.87 7.21
CA ASP A 156 -10.08 23.73 7.70
C ASP A 156 -8.84 22.91 8.12
N GLY A 157 -8.92 21.59 8.06
CA GLY A 157 -7.82 20.64 8.35
C GLY A 157 -7.42 20.55 9.83
N ARG A 158 -8.15 21.20 10.77
CA ARG A 158 -7.82 21.14 12.21
C ARG A 158 -8.10 19.76 12.77
N TYR A 159 -9.28 19.23 12.48
CA TYR A 159 -9.68 17.90 12.91
C TYR A 159 -8.82 16.81 12.26
N GLU A 160 -8.53 16.93 10.96
CA GLU A 160 -7.66 15.99 10.24
C GLU A 160 -6.28 15.87 10.91
N ARG A 161 -5.67 16.99 11.32
CA ARG A 161 -4.37 16.96 12.02
C ARG A 161 -4.43 16.22 13.35
N ARG A 162 -5.53 16.38 14.11
CA ARG A 162 -5.72 15.67 15.38
C ARG A 162 -5.92 14.17 15.13
N TRP A 163 -6.83 13.81 14.23
CA TRP A 163 -7.09 12.42 13.87
C TRP A 163 -5.86 11.72 13.30
N TRP A 164 -5.04 12.45 12.54
CA TRP A 164 -3.75 11.94 12.05
C TRP A 164 -2.79 11.65 13.21
N ALA A 165 -2.68 12.52 14.20
CA ALA A 165 -1.83 12.30 15.37
C ALA A 165 -2.26 11.05 16.14
N ASP A 166 -3.57 10.87 16.36
CA ASP A 166 -4.14 9.68 17.01
C ASP A 166 -3.85 8.41 16.18
N TYR A 167 -4.00 8.48 14.86
CA TYR A 167 -3.69 7.37 13.95
C TYR A 167 -2.21 6.95 13.99
N VAL A 168 -1.29 7.91 13.98
CA VAL A 168 0.15 7.66 14.13
C VAL A 168 0.45 7.02 15.48
N ARG A 169 -0.15 7.53 16.55
CA ARG A 169 0.02 7.00 17.91
C ARG A 169 -0.50 5.57 18.03
N MET A 170 -1.70 5.29 17.53
CA MET A 170 -2.25 3.92 17.50
C MET A 170 -1.29 2.95 16.81
N ASN A 171 -0.79 3.29 15.62
CA ASN A 171 0.17 2.44 14.90
C ASN A 171 1.46 2.24 15.71
N ARG A 172 1.91 3.26 16.46
CA ARG A 172 3.10 3.17 17.33
C ARG A 172 2.86 2.21 18.50
N LEU A 173 1.74 2.33 19.22
CA LEU A 173 1.41 1.45 20.34
C LEU A 173 1.30 -0.02 19.90
N ILE A 174 0.70 -0.27 18.73
CA ILE A 174 0.66 -1.62 18.14
C ILE A 174 2.07 -2.10 17.76
N SER A 175 2.91 -1.21 17.19
CA SER A 175 4.32 -1.54 16.92
C SER A 175 5.09 -1.88 18.19
N ASP A 176 4.87 -1.14 19.30
CA ASP A 176 5.50 -1.40 20.60
C ASP A 176 5.14 -2.80 21.11
N ARG A 177 3.85 -3.17 21.02
CA ARG A 177 3.40 -4.50 21.45
C ARG A 177 3.96 -5.61 20.56
N ILE A 178 4.02 -5.42 19.24
CA ILE A 178 4.60 -6.42 18.34
C ILE A 178 6.08 -6.61 18.65
N VAL A 179 6.85 -5.56 18.88
CA VAL A 179 8.28 -5.65 19.24
C VAL A 179 8.49 -6.42 20.54
N GLN A 180 7.58 -6.33 21.51
CA GLN A 180 7.65 -7.09 22.77
C GLN A 180 7.41 -8.60 22.56
N GLU A 181 6.56 -8.97 21.59
CA GLU A 181 6.22 -10.36 21.29
C GLU A 181 7.15 -11.01 20.26
N TYR A 182 7.84 -10.20 19.45
CA TYR A 182 8.63 -10.64 18.30
C TYR A 182 9.86 -11.45 18.72
N GLN A 183 10.06 -12.57 18.03
CA GLN A 183 11.29 -13.37 18.07
C GLN A 183 11.98 -13.34 16.72
N GLU A 184 13.30 -13.46 16.70
CA GLU A 184 14.07 -13.47 15.47
C GLU A 184 13.62 -14.60 14.54
N GLY A 185 13.25 -14.26 13.31
CA GLY A 185 12.72 -15.20 12.31
C GLY A 185 11.20 -15.21 12.21
N ASP A 186 10.48 -14.54 13.10
CA ASP A 186 9.03 -14.42 12.99
C ASP A 186 8.60 -13.63 11.76
N ILE A 187 7.42 -13.98 11.24
CA ILE A 187 6.73 -13.27 10.17
C ILE A 187 5.61 -12.43 10.76
N VAL A 188 5.59 -11.14 10.47
CA VAL A 188 4.49 -10.25 10.85
C VAL A 188 3.56 -10.05 9.65
N TRP A 189 2.29 -10.46 9.80
CA TRP A 189 1.27 -10.31 8.76
C TRP A 189 0.26 -9.24 9.17
N ILE A 190 0.30 -8.10 8.51
CA ILE A 190 -0.49 -6.89 8.82
C ILE A 190 -1.70 -6.81 7.90
N HIS A 191 -2.83 -6.40 8.45
CA HIS A 191 -4.09 -6.31 7.71
C HIS A 191 -4.71 -4.92 7.76
N ASP A 192 -5.15 -4.49 6.58
CA ASP A 192 -6.07 -3.40 6.32
C ASP A 192 -5.57 -1.97 6.61
N TYR A 193 -6.36 -0.99 6.18
CA TYR A 193 -6.02 0.44 6.10
C TYR A 193 -5.84 1.14 7.46
N HIS A 194 -6.25 0.53 8.55
CA HIS A 194 -5.98 1.05 9.90
C HIS A 194 -4.49 1.03 10.25
N LEU A 195 -3.70 0.19 9.58
CA LEU A 195 -2.30 -0.10 9.92
C LEU A 195 -1.32 0.24 8.80
N PHE A 196 -1.63 1.22 7.95
CA PHE A 196 -0.76 1.60 6.84
C PHE A 196 0.64 2.09 7.27
N LEU A 197 0.79 2.64 8.47
CA LEU A 197 2.07 3.12 8.97
C LEU A 197 2.89 2.05 9.71
N LEU A 198 2.24 0.96 10.10
CA LEU A 198 2.86 -0.08 10.92
C LEU A 198 4.08 -0.75 10.25
N PRO A 199 4.08 -1.08 8.94
CA PRO A 199 5.22 -1.74 8.32
C PRO A 199 6.51 -0.93 8.43
N ILE A 200 6.47 0.37 8.13
CA ILE A 200 7.69 1.20 8.21
C ILE A 200 8.14 1.41 9.66
N MET A 201 7.22 1.53 10.62
CA MET A 201 7.56 1.69 12.02
C MET A 201 8.27 0.45 12.58
N LEU A 202 7.82 -0.75 12.18
CA LEU A 202 8.48 -2.00 12.54
C LEU A 202 9.85 -2.13 11.86
N ARG A 203 9.95 -1.80 10.57
CA ARG A 203 11.20 -1.84 9.80
C ARG A 203 12.28 -0.94 10.38
N GLN A 204 11.90 0.25 10.89
CA GLN A 204 12.83 1.17 11.54
C GLN A 204 13.43 0.63 12.85
N ARG A 205 12.68 -0.22 13.55
CA ARG A 205 13.11 -0.84 14.83
C ARG A 205 13.84 -2.17 14.63
N ILE A 206 13.34 -2.97 13.70
CA ILE A 206 13.87 -4.29 13.39
C ILE A 206 14.15 -4.34 11.87
N PRO A 207 15.35 -3.95 11.43
CA PRO A 207 15.66 -3.81 10.00
C PRO A 207 15.42 -5.08 9.17
N ASN A 208 15.62 -6.26 9.75
CA ASN A 208 15.50 -7.56 9.08
C ASN A 208 14.16 -8.28 9.31
N ILE A 209 13.15 -7.58 9.86
CA ILE A 209 11.82 -8.17 10.10
C ILE A 209 11.15 -8.57 8.78
N TYR A 210 10.43 -9.69 8.78
CA TYR A 210 9.65 -10.17 7.65
C TYR A 210 8.21 -9.71 7.77
N ILE A 211 7.77 -8.84 6.85
CA ILE A 211 6.45 -8.22 6.89
C ILE A 211 5.67 -8.51 5.62
N GLY A 212 4.51 -9.15 5.78
CA GLY A 212 3.46 -9.19 4.78
C GLY A 212 2.35 -8.20 5.12
N PHE A 213 1.80 -7.53 4.14
CA PHE A 213 0.65 -6.63 4.31
C PHE A 213 -0.46 -6.99 3.35
N PHE A 214 -1.71 -7.04 3.81
CA PHE A 214 -2.88 -7.31 2.96
C PHE A 214 -3.97 -6.24 3.13
N LEU A 215 -4.41 -5.66 2.02
CA LEU A 215 -5.50 -4.69 2.00
C LEU A 215 -6.81 -5.34 1.58
N HIS A 216 -7.81 -5.31 2.47
CA HIS A 216 -9.16 -5.84 2.20
C HIS A 216 -10.07 -4.85 1.51
N ALA A 217 -9.83 -3.56 1.67
CA ALA A 217 -10.55 -2.47 1.01
C ALA A 217 -10.12 -2.30 -0.46
N PRO A 218 -10.91 -1.64 -1.31
CA PRO A 218 -10.48 -1.20 -2.62
C PRO A 218 -9.25 -0.29 -2.53
N PHE A 219 -8.49 -0.18 -3.62
CA PHE A 219 -7.44 0.83 -3.72
C PHE A 219 -7.73 1.76 -4.90
N PRO A 220 -7.78 3.09 -4.68
CA PRO A 220 -8.21 4.04 -5.69
C PRO A 220 -7.09 4.36 -6.70
N SER A 221 -7.47 4.92 -7.84
CA SER A 221 -6.52 5.44 -8.82
C SER A 221 -5.67 6.59 -8.26
N SER A 222 -4.53 6.85 -8.90
CA SER A 222 -3.62 7.94 -8.50
C SER A 222 -4.29 9.32 -8.52
N GLU A 223 -5.23 9.54 -9.43
CA GLU A 223 -5.97 10.80 -9.50
C GLU A 223 -6.81 11.03 -8.24
N PHE A 224 -7.39 9.98 -7.71
CA PHE A 224 -8.21 10.04 -6.51
C PHE A 224 -7.36 10.09 -5.23
N LEU A 225 -6.30 9.28 -5.16
CA LEU A 225 -5.40 9.26 -3.98
C LEU A 225 -4.69 10.61 -3.77
N ARG A 226 -4.51 11.41 -4.82
CA ARG A 226 -3.96 12.77 -4.72
C ARG A 226 -4.75 13.69 -3.80
N CYS A 227 -6.04 13.43 -3.60
CA CYS A 227 -6.89 14.22 -2.71
C CYS A 227 -6.52 14.04 -1.23
N LEU A 228 -5.86 12.95 -0.86
CA LEU A 228 -5.42 12.70 0.51
C LEU A 228 -4.22 13.59 0.86
N ALA A 229 -4.34 14.39 1.91
CA ALA A 229 -3.25 15.26 2.37
C ALA A 229 -2.01 14.43 2.76
N LYS A 230 -2.21 13.32 3.47
CA LYS A 230 -1.17 12.40 3.97
C LYS A 230 -0.81 11.24 3.02
N ARG A 231 -1.08 11.40 1.72
CA ARG A 231 -0.85 10.35 0.70
C ARG A 231 0.57 9.80 0.65
N LYS A 232 1.58 10.67 0.88
CA LYS A 232 2.99 10.25 0.85
C LYS A 232 3.33 9.41 2.06
N GLU A 233 2.93 9.88 3.24
CA GLU A 233 3.17 9.19 4.50
C GLU A 233 2.51 7.81 4.51
N VAL A 234 1.27 7.71 4.01
CA VAL A 234 0.53 6.45 3.88
C VAL A 234 1.24 5.47 2.93
N LEU A 235 1.60 5.92 1.72
CA LEU A 235 2.31 5.06 0.75
C LEU A 235 3.68 4.63 1.27
N THR A 236 4.45 5.57 1.85
CA THR A 236 5.77 5.26 2.46
C THR A 236 5.63 4.26 3.60
N GLY A 237 4.59 4.42 4.43
CA GLY A 237 4.30 3.52 5.54
C GLY A 237 4.15 2.07 5.09
N VAL A 238 3.32 1.84 4.09
CA VAL A 238 3.03 0.50 3.55
C VAL A 238 4.25 -0.11 2.86
N LEU A 239 5.08 0.70 2.18
CA LEU A 239 6.29 0.23 1.50
C LEU A 239 7.39 -0.27 2.46
N GLY A 240 7.21 -0.20 3.78
CA GLY A 240 8.04 -0.90 4.76
C GLY A 240 7.84 -2.43 4.76
N ALA A 241 6.81 -2.95 4.10
CA ALA A 241 6.56 -4.39 3.97
C ALA A 241 7.46 -5.05 2.91
N ASN A 242 7.62 -6.38 3.00
CA ASN A 242 8.30 -7.19 1.98
C ASN A 242 7.36 -7.56 0.83
N MET A 243 6.06 -7.75 1.14
CA MET A 243 5.04 -8.10 0.16
C MET A 243 3.71 -7.46 0.51
N LEU A 244 3.04 -6.91 -0.52
CA LEU A 244 1.70 -6.35 -0.45
C LEU A 244 0.73 -7.24 -1.23
N GLY A 245 -0.37 -7.60 -0.59
CA GLY A 245 -1.45 -8.35 -1.19
C GLY A 245 -2.70 -7.51 -1.40
N PHE A 246 -3.33 -7.68 -2.56
CA PHE A 246 -4.58 -7.01 -2.93
C PHE A 246 -5.64 -8.01 -3.35
N GLN A 247 -6.91 -7.60 -3.28
CA GLN A 247 -8.05 -8.43 -3.66
C GLN A 247 -8.16 -8.63 -5.17
N THR A 248 -7.81 -7.63 -5.97
CA THR A 248 -7.92 -7.64 -7.43
C THR A 248 -6.69 -7.04 -8.09
N PHE A 249 -6.46 -7.42 -9.36
CA PHE A 249 -5.38 -6.86 -10.18
C PHE A 249 -5.52 -5.35 -10.38
N SER A 250 -6.74 -4.82 -10.47
CA SER A 250 -6.96 -3.37 -10.61
C SER A 250 -6.42 -2.60 -9.41
N TYR A 251 -6.59 -3.13 -8.19
CA TYR A 251 -6.10 -2.49 -6.97
C TYR A 251 -4.58 -2.52 -6.87
N SER A 252 -3.95 -3.65 -7.19
CA SER A 252 -2.48 -3.75 -7.22
C SER A 252 -1.87 -2.79 -8.25
N ARG A 253 -2.46 -2.69 -9.44
CA ARG A 253 -2.03 -1.77 -10.48
C ARG A 253 -2.20 -0.30 -10.06
N HIS A 254 -3.32 0.04 -9.41
CA HIS A 254 -3.54 1.39 -8.89
C HIS A 254 -2.50 1.76 -7.83
N PHE A 255 -2.19 0.83 -6.93
CA PHE A 255 -1.17 1.03 -5.90
C PHE A 255 0.21 1.29 -6.53
N SER A 256 0.65 0.43 -7.45
CA SER A 256 1.94 0.58 -8.14
C SER A 256 2.02 1.92 -8.89
N SER A 257 0.94 2.29 -9.62
CA SER A 257 0.84 3.59 -10.30
C SER A 257 0.90 4.77 -9.30
N CYS A 258 0.29 4.66 -8.12
CA CYS A 258 0.40 5.69 -7.08
C CYS A 258 1.83 5.83 -6.55
N CYS A 259 2.54 4.74 -6.32
CA CYS A 259 3.94 4.78 -5.89
C CYS A 259 4.82 5.48 -6.94
N THR A 260 4.63 5.18 -8.22
CA THR A 260 5.37 5.83 -9.30
C THR A 260 5.00 7.32 -9.43
N ARG A 261 3.72 7.67 -9.48
CA ARG A 261 3.25 9.04 -9.75
C ARG A 261 3.41 9.99 -8.56
N ILE A 262 3.29 9.50 -7.32
CA ILE A 262 3.29 10.34 -6.11
C ILE A 262 4.66 10.35 -5.43
N LEU A 263 5.32 9.18 -5.34
CA LEU A 263 6.62 9.03 -4.68
C LEU A 263 7.80 9.04 -5.67
N GLY A 264 7.57 8.72 -6.95
CA GLY A 264 8.61 8.68 -7.98
C GLY A 264 9.42 7.39 -7.97
N PHE A 265 8.90 6.30 -7.39
CA PHE A 265 9.54 4.98 -7.41
C PHE A 265 9.24 4.23 -8.69
N ASP A 266 10.18 3.41 -9.14
CA ASP A 266 9.96 2.51 -10.26
C ASP A 266 9.04 1.36 -9.84
N SER A 267 8.10 1.01 -10.70
CA SER A 267 7.18 -0.10 -10.47
C SER A 267 7.00 -0.94 -11.73
N ASN A 268 6.78 -2.23 -11.53
CA ASN A 268 6.49 -3.19 -12.58
C ASN A 268 5.37 -4.14 -12.13
N SER A 269 5.08 -5.18 -12.91
CA SER A 269 4.04 -6.15 -12.58
C SER A 269 4.37 -7.03 -11.36
N ALA A 270 5.62 -7.09 -10.94
CA ALA A 270 6.07 -7.89 -9.79
C ALA A 270 6.10 -7.07 -8.49
N GLY A 271 6.23 -5.74 -8.57
CA GLY A 271 6.26 -4.89 -7.37
C GLY A 271 6.78 -3.48 -7.60
N VAL A 272 7.25 -2.86 -6.53
CA VAL A 272 7.75 -1.49 -6.47
C VAL A 272 9.17 -1.48 -5.90
N ASP A 273 10.09 -0.80 -6.58
CA ASP A 273 11.46 -0.62 -6.11
C ASP A 273 11.55 0.66 -5.28
N ALA A 274 11.51 0.51 -3.96
CA ALA A 274 11.46 1.62 -3.02
C ALA A 274 12.64 1.58 -2.05
N TYR A 275 13.33 2.70 -1.89
CA TYR A 275 14.44 2.86 -0.94
C TYR A 275 15.58 1.82 -1.12
N GLY A 276 15.77 1.34 -2.35
CA GLY A 276 16.77 0.32 -2.68
C GLY A 276 16.34 -1.12 -2.34
N ALA A 277 15.09 -1.34 -1.94
CA ALA A 277 14.50 -2.65 -1.73
C ALA A 277 13.35 -2.90 -2.72
N HIS A 278 13.19 -4.15 -3.14
CA HIS A 278 12.02 -4.57 -3.92
C HIS A 278 10.89 -4.96 -3.00
N VAL A 279 9.74 -4.28 -3.10
CA VAL A 279 8.50 -4.60 -2.40
C VAL A 279 7.60 -5.34 -3.37
N ALA A 280 7.42 -6.65 -3.17
CA ALA A 280 6.56 -7.45 -4.05
C ALA A 280 5.09 -7.02 -3.93
N VAL A 281 4.39 -6.95 -5.06
CA VAL A 281 2.96 -6.62 -5.12
C VAL A 281 2.24 -7.72 -5.88
N ASP A 282 1.25 -8.37 -5.24
CA ASP A 282 0.56 -9.51 -5.83
C ASP A 282 -0.93 -9.52 -5.49
N VAL A 283 -1.69 -10.42 -6.11
CA VAL A 283 -3.16 -10.50 -6.01
C VAL A 283 -3.58 -11.82 -5.39
N PHE A 284 -4.34 -11.74 -4.30
CA PHE A 284 -4.84 -12.89 -3.56
C PHE A 284 -6.33 -12.71 -3.27
N PRO A 285 -7.23 -13.16 -4.15
CA PRO A 285 -8.66 -13.10 -3.87
C PRO A 285 -9.01 -13.95 -2.65
N ILE A 286 -9.53 -13.29 -1.61
CA ILE A 286 -9.88 -13.98 -0.36
C ILE A 286 -11.20 -14.77 -0.51
N GLY A 287 -11.24 -15.95 0.08
CA GLY A 287 -12.43 -16.77 0.20
C GLY A 287 -13.06 -16.73 1.59
N ILE A 288 -13.98 -17.65 1.82
CA ILE A 288 -14.64 -17.87 3.13
C ILE A 288 -14.37 -19.30 3.62
N ASP A 289 -14.67 -19.57 4.87
CA ASP A 289 -14.74 -20.95 5.37
C ASP A 289 -16.06 -21.58 4.92
N SER A 290 -16.02 -22.22 3.74
CA SER A 290 -17.20 -22.82 3.13
C SER A 290 -17.82 -23.96 3.96
N GLN A 291 -16.97 -24.72 4.71
CA GLN A 291 -17.48 -25.81 5.56
C GLN A 291 -18.15 -25.27 6.81
N ALA A 292 -17.58 -24.24 7.44
CA ALA A 292 -18.23 -23.58 8.59
C ALA A 292 -19.57 -22.96 8.21
N ILE A 293 -19.65 -22.27 7.06
CA ILE A 293 -20.91 -21.72 6.54
C ILE A 293 -21.92 -22.81 6.23
N GLN A 294 -21.50 -23.92 5.60
CA GLN A 294 -22.37 -25.05 5.31
C GLN A 294 -22.94 -25.66 6.59
N ASN A 295 -22.09 -25.90 7.58
CA ASN A 295 -22.52 -26.42 8.89
C ASN A 295 -23.47 -25.44 9.60
N ALA A 296 -23.17 -24.15 9.55
CA ALA A 296 -24.02 -23.13 10.16
C ALA A 296 -25.39 -22.98 9.45
N ALA A 297 -25.42 -23.12 8.12
CA ALA A 297 -26.66 -22.92 7.34
C ALA A 297 -27.58 -24.17 7.29
N PHE A 298 -27.04 -25.37 7.42
CA PHE A 298 -27.79 -26.63 7.25
C PHE A 298 -27.79 -27.55 8.49
N GLY A 299 -26.97 -27.25 9.51
CA GLY A 299 -26.86 -28.06 10.72
C GLY A 299 -28.00 -27.82 11.73
N PRO A 300 -28.29 -26.58 12.14
CA PRO A 300 -29.26 -26.30 13.19
C PRO A 300 -30.73 -26.53 12.74
N PRO A 301 -31.53 -27.30 13.49
CA PRO A 301 -32.94 -27.57 13.13
C PRO A 301 -33.83 -26.31 13.17
N GLU A 302 -33.45 -25.28 13.93
CA GLU A 302 -34.11 -23.99 13.98
C GLU A 302 -34.13 -23.28 12.62
N ILE A 303 -33.08 -23.44 11.82
CA ILE A 303 -33.00 -22.85 10.48
C ILE A 303 -33.97 -23.55 9.53
N GLU A 304 -34.06 -24.86 9.57
CA GLU A 304 -35.05 -25.59 8.75
C GLU A 304 -36.47 -25.18 9.07
N LYS A 305 -36.81 -25.02 10.34
CA LYS A 305 -38.10 -24.52 10.78
C LYS A 305 -38.34 -23.08 10.26
N ALA A 306 -37.35 -22.19 10.29
CA ALA A 306 -37.44 -20.84 9.75
C ALA A 306 -37.61 -20.86 8.21
N VAL A 307 -36.90 -21.72 7.50
CA VAL A 307 -37.04 -21.94 6.04
C VAL A 307 -38.46 -22.34 5.68
N MET A 308 -39.02 -23.33 6.39
CA MET A 308 -40.42 -23.76 6.17
C MET A 308 -41.40 -22.63 6.45
N GLY A 309 -41.17 -21.83 7.51
CA GLY A 309 -41.96 -20.67 7.85
C GLY A 309 -41.96 -19.61 6.74
N LEU A 310 -40.80 -19.25 6.22
CA LEU A 310 -40.65 -18.29 5.14
C LEU A 310 -41.26 -18.78 3.83
N ARG A 311 -41.07 -20.04 3.47
CA ARG A 311 -41.71 -20.65 2.27
C ARG A 311 -43.22 -20.63 2.35
N LYS A 312 -43.79 -20.83 3.56
CA LYS A 312 -45.23 -20.74 3.78
C LYS A 312 -45.73 -19.29 3.70
N LEU A 313 -45.01 -18.36 4.30
CA LEU A 313 -45.35 -16.93 4.30
C LEU A 313 -45.39 -16.32 2.90
N TYR A 314 -44.40 -16.69 2.05
CA TYR A 314 -44.27 -16.19 0.68
C TYR A 314 -44.71 -17.21 -0.38
N ALA A 315 -45.64 -18.13 0.00
CA ALA A 315 -46.15 -19.11 -0.94
C ALA A 315 -46.67 -18.47 -2.22
N GLY A 316 -46.22 -18.92 -3.39
CA GLY A 316 -46.62 -18.38 -4.68
C GLY A 316 -45.86 -17.12 -5.12
N LYS A 317 -44.94 -16.58 -4.30
CA LYS A 317 -44.07 -15.46 -4.65
C LYS A 317 -42.61 -15.90 -4.86
N LYS A 318 -41.90 -15.18 -5.71
CA LYS A 318 -40.44 -15.29 -5.87
C LYS A 318 -39.76 -14.32 -4.90
N ILE A 319 -38.76 -14.82 -4.20
CA ILE A 319 -38.05 -14.05 -3.18
C ILE A 319 -36.71 -13.56 -3.78
N ILE A 320 -36.56 -12.24 -3.84
CA ILE A 320 -35.24 -11.61 -4.15
C ILE A 320 -34.67 -11.15 -2.82
N VAL A 321 -33.42 -11.49 -2.53
CA VAL A 321 -32.77 -11.13 -1.28
C VAL A 321 -31.66 -10.10 -1.51
N GLY A 322 -31.62 -9.05 -0.68
CA GLY A 322 -30.52 -8.12 -0.52
C GLY A 322 -30.12 -8.03 0.95
N ARG A 323 -28.86 -8.17 1.26
CA ARG A 323 -28.31 -7.94 2.62
C ARG A 323 -27.08 -7.07 2.52
N ASP A 324 -27.14 -5.89 3.12
CA ASP A 324 -26.08 -4.88 3.04
C ASP A 324 -25.95 -4.15 4.38
N ARG A 325 -24.80 -3.48 4.59
CA ARG A 325 -24.75 -2.39 5.58
C ARG A 325 -25.45 -1.17 5.00
N LEU A 326 -26.02 -0.36 5.88
CA LEU A 326 -26.65 0.90 5.49
C LEU A 326 -25.56 1.98 5.31
N ASP A 327 -24.80 1.86 4.23
CA ASP A 327 -23.82 2.83 3.81
C ASP A 327 -23.95 3.12 2.30
N SER A 328 -23.39 4.24 1.87
CA SER A 328 -23.52 4.72 0.49
C SER A 328 -22.75 3.90 -0.53
N VAL A 329 -21.79 3.06 -0.11
CA VAL A 329 -21.01 2.22 -1.03
C VAL A 329 -21.68 0.89 -1.35
N ARG A 330 -22.67 0.49 -0.56
CA ARG A 330 -23.39 -0.77 -0.75
C ARG A 330 -24.50 -0.73 -1.81
N GLY A 331 -24.87 0.46 -2.28
CA GLY A 331 -25.81 0.62 -3.39
C GLY A 331 -27.25 0.20 -3.09
N VAL A 332 -27.72 0.35 -1.85
CA VAL A 332 -29.09 0.00 -1.45
C VAL A 332 -30.12 0.87 -2.18
N ALA A 333 -29.85 2.17 -2.33
CA ALA A 333 -30.73 3.07 -3.07
C ALA A 333 -30.82 2.68 -4.55
N GLN A 334 -29.69 2.37 -5.21
CA GLN A 334 -29.67 1.89 -6.60
C GLN A 334 -30.44 0.58 -6.76
N LYS A 335 -30.34 -0.33 -5.79
CA LYS A 335 -31.08 -1.59 -5.77
C LYS A 335 -32.59 -1.35 -5.77
N LEU A 336 -33.08 -0.47 -4.89
CA LEU A 336 -34.48 -0.14 -4.80
C LEU A 336 -35.03 0.56 -6.05
N GLN A 337 -34.27 1.51 -6.60
CA GLN A 337 -34.60 2.19 -7.86
C GLN A 337 -34.63 1.22 -9.04
N ALA A 338 -33.67 0.30 -9.11
CA ALA A 338 -33.66 -0.74 -10.15
C ALA A 338 -34.85 -1.71 -9.99
N PHE A 339 -35.21 -2.06 -8.74
CA PHE A 339 -36.37 -2.90 -8.48
C PHE A 339 -37.70 -2.18 -8.81
N GLU A 340 -37.80 -0.87 -8.56
CA GLU A 340 -38.91 -0.04 -9.02
C GLU A 340 -39.04 -0.09 -10.55
N THR A 341 -37.91 0.15 -11.25
CA THR A 341 -37.84 0.06 -12.73
C THR A 341 -38.22 -1.34 -13.23
N PHE A 342 -37.83 -2.40 -12.51
CA PHE A 342 -38.22 -3.77 -12.84
C PHE A 342 -39.74 -3.97 -12.76
N LEU A 343 -40.41 -3.52 -11.72
CA LEU A 343 -41.87 -3.61 -11.56
C LEU A 343 -42.63 -2.75 -12.58
N GLU A 344 -42.02 -1.68 -13.07
CA GLU A 344 -42.58 -0.87 -14.16
C GLU A 344 -42.54 -1.61 -15.49
N ARG A 345 -41.34 -2.14 -15.86
CA ARG A 345 -41.07 -2.73 -17.17
C ARG A 345 -41.64 -4.13 -17.37
N TYR A 346 -41.76 -4.88 -16.25
CA TYR A 346 -42.25 -6.27 -16.25
C TYR A 346 -43.50 -6.42 -15.36
N PRO A 347 -44.65 -5.91 -15.82
CA PRO A 347 -45.91 -5.94 -15.04
C PRO A 347 -46.36 -7.33 -14.64
N GLU A 348 -45.99 -8.35 -15.40
CA GLU A 348 -46.30 -9.77 -15.11
C GLU A 348 -45.70 -10.29 -13.79
N TRP A 349 -44.70 -9.61 -13.24
CA TRP A 349 -44.07 -9.94 -11.97
C TRP A 349 -44.71 -9.23 -10.78
N ARG A 350 -45.53 -8.20 -10.99
CA ARG A 350 -46.28 -7.54 -9.90
C ARG A 350 -47.05 -8.61 -9.15
N ASP A 351 -47.12 -8.51 -7.84
CA ASP A 351 -47.70 -9.46 -6.92
C ASP A 351 -47.09 -10.87 -6.87
N LYS A 352 -46.23 -11.26 -7.81
CA LYS A 352 -45.53 -12.54 -7.86
C LYS A 352 -44.10 -12.50 -7.30
N VAL A 353 -43.56 -11.35 -6.99
CA VAL A 353 -42.20 -11.16 -6.48
C VAL A 353 -42.22 -10.33 -5.20
N VAL A 354 -41.25 -10.56 -4.33
CA VAL A 354 -40.97 -9.73 -3.15
C VAL A 354 -39.47 -9.54 -3.02
N LEU A 355 -39.05 -8.29 -2.85
CA LEU A 355 -37.66 -7.95 -2.48
C LEU A 355 -37.59 -7.87 -0.94
N ILE A 356 -36.79 -8.76 -0.34
CA ILE A 356 -36.50 -8.71 1.09
C ILE A 356 -35.14 -8.04 1.23
N GLN A 357 -35.12 -6.80 1.68
CA GLN A 357 -33.93 -6.00 1.92
C GLN A 357 -33.63 -5.89 3.40
N VAL A 358 -32.53 -6.44 3.82
CA VAL A 358 -32.02 -6.33 5.19
C VAL A 358 -30.84 -5.35 5.18
N THR A 359 -30.87 -4.37 6.06
CA THR A 359 -29.76 -3.44 6.25
C THR A 359 -29.33 -3.45 7.70
N SER A 360 -28.05 -3.83 7.94
CA SER A 360 -27.46 -3.62 9.26
C SER A 360 -26.99 -2.17 9.41
N PRO A 361 -26.98 -1.61 10.63
CA PRO A 361 -26.41 -0.29 10.88
C PRO A 361 -24.98 -0.20 10.38
N THR A 362 -24.57 0.99 9.92
CA THR A 362 -23.19 1.21 9.50
C THR A 362 -22.25 1.21 10.71
N SER A 363 -21.04 0.69 10.52
CA SER A 363 -19.94 0.81 11.49
C SER A 363 -19.11 2.09 11.27
N VAL A 364 -19.32 2.79 10.15
CA VAL A 364 -18.56 3.99 9.79
C VAL A 364 -19.08 5.17 10.61
N GLU A 365 -18.21 5.79 11.40
CA GLU A 365 -18.58 6.90 12.29
C GLU A 365 -19.18 8.10 11.57
N GLU A 366 -18.64 8.46 10.40
CA GLU A 366 -19.13 9.58 9.61
C GLU A 366 -20.64 9.46 9.30
N GLU A 367 -21.08 8.26 8.93
CA GLU A 367 -22.47 8.00 8.57
C GLU A 367 -23.38 7.81 9.81
N LYS A 368 -22.79 7.49 10.99
CA LYS A 368 -23.49 7.44 12.27
C LYS A 368 -23.78 8.84 12.83
N GLU A 369 -22.85 9.76 12.67
CA GLU A 369 -22.92 11.12 13.22
C GLU A 369 -23.67 12.12 12.33
N ASP A 370 -24.08 11.75 11.10
CA ASP A 370 -24.94 12.60 10.25
C ASP A 370 -26.35 12.64 10.85
N PRO A 371 -26.74 13.72 11.53
CA PRO A 371 -28.05 13.80 12.22
C PRO A 371 -29.25 13.67 11.26
N GLU A 372 -29.04 13.84 9.99
CA GLU A 372 -30.01 13.62 8.92
C GLU A 372 -29.83 12.30 8.19
N ASN A 373 -29.15 11.30 8.69
CA ASN A 373 -28.83 10.04 8.01
C ASN A 373 -29.47 9.92 6.60
N LYS A 374 -28.90 10.68 5.64
CA LYS A 374 -29.50 10.92 4.31
C LYS A 374 -29.81 9.61 3.59
N ILE A 375 -28.99 8.60 3.83
CA ILE A 375 -29.16 7.28 3.20
C ILE A 375 -30.36 6.56 3.78
N ALA A 376 -30.52 6.56 5.12
CA ALA A 376 -31.68 5.92 5.76
C ALA A 376 -32.99 6.59 5.32
N SER A 377 -33.01 7.93 5.30
CA SER A 377 -34.18 8.71 4.84
C SER A 377 -34.47 8.46 3.36
N GLN A 378 -33.43 8.40 2.52
CA GLN A 378 -33.58 8.09 1.10
C GLN A 378 -34.11 6.68 0.86
N VAL A 379 -33.58 5.68 1.56
CA VAL A 379 -34.03 4.28 1.46
C VAL A 379 -35.50 4.16 1.91
N SER A 380 -35.86 4.75 3.05
CA SER A 380 -37.25 4.74 3.56
C SER A 380 -38.22 5.43 2.60
N SER A 381 -37.81 6.55 1.99
CA SER A 381 -38.61 7.26 0.99
C SER A 381 -38.82 6.40 -0.27
N LEU A 382 -37.76 5.74 -0.78
CA LEU A 382 -37.87 4.84 -1.92
C LEU A 382 -38.77 3.65 -1.64
N VAL A 383 -38.65 3.02 -0.47
CA VAL A 383 -39.54 1.93 -0.06
C VAL A 383 -40.99 2.39 -0.03
N SER A 384 -41.28 3.57 0.56
CA SER A 384 -42.62 4.14 0.61
C SER A 384 -43.18 4.45 -0.80
N THR A 385 -42.32 4.96 -1.70
CA THR A 385 -42.71 5.24 -3.10
C THR A 385 -43.05 3.94 -3.83
N ILE A 386 -42.23 2.89 -3.71
CA ILE A 386 -42.52 1.58 -4.31
C ILE A 386 -43.81 0.98 -3.80
N HIS A 387 -44.08 1.08 -2.48
CA HIS A 387 -45.31 0.62 -1.88
C HIS A 387 -46.52 1.40 -2.37
N GLY A 388 -46.43 2.72 -2.51
CA GLY A 388 -47.51 3.57 -3.02
C GLY A 388 -47.87 3.30 -4.49
N ARG A 389 -46.86 2.90 -5.29
CA ARG A 389 -47.07 2.66 -6.73
C ARG A 389 -47.50 1.23 -7.08
N PHE A 390 -46.93 0.26 -6.41
CA PHE A 390 -47.05 -1.17 -6.75
C PHE A 390 -47.57 -2.05 -5.61
N GLY A 391 -47.76 -1.51 -4.42
CA GLY A 391 -48.34 -2.24 -3.31
C GLY A 391 -49.88 -2.34 -3.36
N SER A 392 -50.44 -3.31 -2.66
CA SER A 392 -51.86 -3.48 -2.44
C SER A 392 -52.08 -3.86 -0.98
N LEU A 393 -53.36 -3.91 -0.54
CA LEU A 393 -53.72 -4.36 0.82
C LEU A 393 -53.25 -5.80 1.12
N SER A 394 -53.10 -6.62 0.06
CA SER A 394 -52.68 -8.03 0.16
C SER A 394 -51.20 -8.28 -0.21
N SER A 395 -50.54 -7.31 -0.80
CA SER A 395 -49.18 -7.51 -1.34
C SER A 395 -48.26 -6.30 -1.10
N SER A 396 -47.17 -6.55 -0.43
CA SER A 396 -46.06 -5.59 -0.25
C SER A 396 -44.91 -6.02 -1.11
N PRO A 397 -44.49 -5.23 -2.15
CA PRO A 397 -43.43 -5.61 -3.06
C PRO A 397 -42.05 -5.55 -2.40
N VAL A 398 -41.85 -4.76 -1.37
CA VAL A 398 -40.59 -4.67 -0.63
C VAL A 398 -40.84 -4.93 0.85
N GLN A 399 -40.00 -5.80 1.42
CA GLN A 399 -39.90 -6.00 2.86
C GLN A 399 -38.55 -5.44 3.32
N TYR A 400 -38.59 -4.34 4.08
CA TYR A 400 -37.40 -3.64 4.51
C TYR A 400 -37.15 -3.82 6.00
N TYR A 401 -36.00 -4.37 6.37
CA TYR A 401 -35.59 -4.66 7.75
C TYR A 401 -34.31 -3.91 8.10
N PRO A 402 -34.39 -2.71 8.72
CA PRO A 402 -33.23 -1.93 9.15
C PRO A 402 -32.71 -2.41 10.52
N GLN A 403 -32.32 -3.66 10.62
CA GLN A 403 -31.87 -4.27 11.87
C GLN A 403 -30.94 -5.46 11.65
N TYR A 404 -30.22 -5.86 12.68
CA TYR A 404 -29.49 -7.11 12.66
C TYR A 404 -30.44 -8.30 12.69
N LEU A 405 -30.20 -9.27 11.82
CA LEU A 405 -30.85 -10.58 11.91
C LEU A 405 -30.01 -11.53 12.75
N SER A 406 -30.66 -12.43 13.46
CA SER A 406 -29.98 -13.57 14.07
C SER A 406 -29.32 -14.44 12.97
N PRO A 407 -28.23 -15.15 13.27
CA PRO A 407 -27.62 -16.07 12.31
C PRO A 407 -28.62 -17.07 11.71
N HIS A 408 -29.58 -17.54 12.51
CA HIS A 408 -30.60 -18.50 12.05
C HIS A 408 -31.56 -17.87 11.02
N GLU A 409 -32.03 -16.65 11.26
CA GLU A 409 -32.91 -15.95 10.32
C GLU A 409 -32.15 -15.58 9.03
N TYR A 410 -30.88 -15.16 9.19
CA TYR A 410 -30.03 -14.80 8.06
C TYR A 410 -29.81 -15.99 7.10
N PHE A 411 -29.36 -17.12 7.61
CA PHE A 411 -29.15 -18.30 6.76
C PHE A 411 -30.45 -18.86 6.20
N ALA A 412 -31.54 -18.83 6.95
CA ALA A 412 -32.86 -19.22 6.45
C ALA A 412 -33.29 -18.35 5.27
N LEU A 413 -33.07 -17.03 5.36
CA LEU A 413 -33.39 -16.09 4.29
C LEU A 413 -32.55 -16.36 3.03
N LEU A 414 -31.24 -16.59 3.16
CA LEU A 414 -30.39 -16.94 2.03
C LEU A 414 -30.79 -18.27 1.37
N ARG A 415 -31.26 -19.26 2.13
CA ARG A 415 -31.70 -20.59 1.62
C ARG A 415 -33.02 -20.56 0.86
N VAL A 416 -33.96 -19.67 1.21
CA VAL A 416 -35.26 -19.58 0.56
C VAL A 416 -35.30 -18.70 -0.67
N ALA A 417 -34.25 -17.88 -0.88
CA ALA A 417 -34.22 -16.90 -1.94
C ALA A 417 -34.18 -17.54 -3.34
N ASP A 418 -34.98 -17.00 -4.26
CA ASP A 418 -34.97 -17.36 -5.69
C ASP A 418 -33.92 -16.56 -6.47
N VAL A 419 -33.48 -15.38 -5.98
CA VAL A 419 -32.46 -14.55 -6.57
C VAL A 419 -31.68 -13.82 -5.47
N GLY A 420 -30.35 -13.86 -5.51
CA GLY A 420 -29.47 -12.98 -4.74
C GLY A 420 -29.15 -11.71 -5.53
N LEU A 421 -29.37 -10.54 -4.95
CA LEU A 421 -29.16 -9.25 -5.61
C LEU A 421 -28.16 -8.38 -4.84
N ILE A 422 -26.96 -8.22 -5.40
CA ILE A 422 -25.86 -7.43 -4.82
C ILE A 422 -25.49 -6.30 -5.78
N THR A 423 -25.75 -5.07 -5.35
CA THR A 423 -25.62 -3.85 -6.16
C THR A 423 -24.58 -2.88 -5.60
N THR A 424 -23.54 -3.38 -4.97
CA THR A 424 -22.46 -2.54 -4.41
C THR A 424 -21.87 -1.63 -5.48
N VAL A 425 -21.67 -0.34 -5.17
CA VAL A 425 -21.08 0.63 -6.09
C VAL A 425 -19.56 0.62 -6.03
N ARG A 426 -19.00 0.19 -4.90
CA ARG A 426 -17.56 -0.08 -4.73
C ARG A 426 -17.37 -0.96 -3.49
N ASP A 427 -16.66 -2.07 -3.65
CA ASP A 427 -16.43 -2.99 -2.52
C ASP A 427 -15.11 -3.74 -2.72
N GLY A 428 -14.33 -3.90 -1.66
CA GLY A 428 -13.11 -4.71 -1.69
C GLY A 428 -13.40 -6.20 -1.70
N MET A 429 -14.36 -6.64 -0.88
CA MET A 429 -14.81 -8.02 -0.79
C MET A 429 -16.28 -8.07 -0.35
N ASN A 430 -17.05 -8.91 -0.97
CA ASN A 430 -18.44 -9.16 -0.59
C ASN A 430 -18.63 -10.59 -0.10
N THR A 431 -18.65 -10.79 1.21
CA THR A 431 -18.87 -12.11 1.83
C THR A 431 -20.24 -12.65 1.55
N THR A 432 -21.27 -11.79 1.53
CA THR A 432 -22.67 -12.19 1.29
C THR A 432 -22.83 -12.93 -0.05
N SER A 433 -22.07 -12.54 -1.09
CA SER A 433 -22.10 -13.23 -2.38
C SER A 433 -21.60 -14.69 -2.28
N LEU A 434 -20.56 -14.90 -1.50
CA LEU A 434 -19.95 -16.23 -1.29
C LEU A 434 -20.84 -17.10 -0.39
N GLU A 435 -21.37 -16.53 0.69
CA GLU A 435 -22.31 -17.19 1.62
C GLU A 435 -23.59 -17.59 0.90
N TYR A 436 -24.13 -16.72 0.03
CA TYR A 436 -25.31 -16.99 -0.79
C TYR A 436 -25.09 -18.23 -1.66
N ILE A 437 -23.96 -18.34 -2.36
CA ILE A 437 -23.64 -19.48 -3.21
C ILE A 437 -23.66 -20.79 -2.41
N ILE A 438 -23.10 -20.82 -1.20
CA ILE A 438 -23.12 -22.00 -0.33
C ILE A 438 -24.55 -22.34 0.10
N CYS A 439 -25.33 -21.34 0.48
CA CYS A 439 -26.73 -21.54 0.91
C CYS A 439 -27.65 -22.04 -0.20
N GLN A 440 -27.26 -21.84 -1.47
CA GLN A 440 -28.06 -22.22 -2.65
C GLN A 440 -27.77 -23.62 -3.19
N GLN A 441 -27.07 -24.48 -2.44
CA GLN A 441 -26.75 -25.85 -2.91
C GLN A 441 -27.98 -26.70 -3.25
N GLU A 442 -29.12 -26.46 -2.62
CA GLU A 442 -30.39 -27.18 -2.88
C GLU A 442 -31.21 -26.57 -4.02
N THR A 443 -31.33 -25.24 -4.02
CA THR A 443 -32.23 -24.48 -4.89
C THR A 443 -31.55 -23.99 -6.17
N GLN A 444 -30.21 -23.88 -6.16
CA GLN A 444 -29.39 -23.48 -7.30
C GLN A 444 -29.82 -22.14 -7.91
N SER A 445 -30.31 -21.22 -7.05
CA SER A 445 -30.83 -19.93 -7.48
C SER A 445 -29.72 -18.99 -7.94
N PRO A 446 -29.94 -18.17 -8.98
CA PRO A 446 -28.91 -17.32 -9.57
C PRO A 446 -28.51 -16.18 -8.64
N LEU A 447 -27.26 -15.74 -8.82
CA LEU A 447 -26.68 -14.56 -8.17
C LEU A 447 -26.51 -13.44 -9.20
N ILE A 448 -27.07 -12.26 -8.90
CA ILE A 448 -26.80 -11.00 -9.59
C ILE A 448 -25.78 -10.23 -8.75
N LEU A 449 -24.63 -9.90 -9.38
CA LEU A 449 -23.49 -9.31 -8.69
C LEU A 449 -22.96 -8.08 -9.42
N SER A 450 -22.76 -6.99 -8.70
CA SER A 450 -22.13 -5.79 -9.25
C SER A 450 -20.69 -6.07 -9.73
N GLU A 451 -20.36 -5.58 -10.92
CA GLU A 451 -19.01 -5.62 -11.47
C GLU A 451 -17.99 -4.82 -10.66
N PHE A 452 -18.45 -3.89 -9.80
CA PHE A 452 -17.60 -3.09 -8.90
C PHE A 452 -17.32 -3.78 -7.55
N SER A 453 -17.82 -4.99 -7.35
CA SER A 453 -17.44 -5.83 -6.21
C SER A 453 -16.07 -6.47 -6.43
N GLY A 454 -15.19 -6.49 -5.43
CA GLY A 454 -13.91 -7.18 -5.52
C GLY A 454 -14.03 -8.70 -5.76
N THR A 455 -15.18 -9.30 -5.45
CA THR A 455 -15.47 -10.71 -5.73
C THR A 455 -15.97 -10.96 -7.17
N ALA A 456 -16.33 -9.93 -7.92
CA ALA A 456 -16.86 -10.08 -9.29
C ALA A 456 -15.85 -10.74 -10.23
N GLY A 457 -14.58 -10.40 -10.14
CA GLY A 457 -13.54 -10.99 -10.99
C GLY A 457 -13.36 -12.50 -10.82
N THR A 458 -13.71 -13.06 -9.65
CA THR A 458 -13.58 -14.48 -9.33
C THR A 458 -14.88 -15.25 -9.56
N LEU A 459 -16.03 -14.59 -9.47
CA LEU A 459 -17.37 -15.16 -9.64
C LEU A 459 -17.92 -14.93 -11.07
N SER A 460 -17.13 -15.25 -12.08
CA SER A 460 -17.41 -14.96 -13.50
C SER A 460 -18.71 -15.62 -14.04
N ASN A 461 -19.29 -16.60 -13.35
CA ASN A 461 -20.55 -17.24 -13.72
C ASN A 461 -21.77 -16.63 -13.01
N ALA A 462 -21.62 -15.56 -12.23
CA ALA A 462 -22.74 -14.76 -11.75
C ALA A 462 -23.27 -13.84 -12.87
N ILE A 463 -24.48 -13.34 -12.74
CA ILE A 463 -25.02 -12.32 -13.64
C ILE A 463 -24.41 -10.97 -13.23
N HIS A 464 -23.49 -10.46 -14.02
CA HIS A 464 -22.80 -9.21 -13.73
C HIS A 464 -23.65 -8.00 -14.15
N ILE A 465 -23.71 -7.00 -13.28
CA ILE A 465 -24.46 -5.76 -13.51
C ILE A 465 -23.67 -4.51 -13.15
N ASN A 466 -23.98 -3.44 -13.85
CA ASN A 466 -23.60 -2.09 -13.45
C ASN A 466 -24.72 -1.48 -12.58
N PRO A 467 -24.52 -1.21 -11.30
CA PRO A 467 -25.57 -0.69 -10.42
C PRO A 467 -26.08 0.71 -10.79
N TRP A 468 -25.36 1.42 -11.65
CA TRP A 468 -25.76 2.72 -12.17
C TRP A 468 -26.68 2.61 -13.39
N ASP A 469 -26.71 1.45 -14.06
CA ASP A 469 -27.65 1.13 -15.13
C ASP A 469 -28.89 0.43 -14.58
N LEU A 470 -29.84 1.24 -14.08
CA LEU A 470 -31.06 0.75 -13.45
C LEU A 470 -31.88 -0.16 -14.40
N VAL A 471 -31.85 0.15 -15.69
CA VAL A 471 -32.56 -0.63 -16.73
C VAL A 471 -31.89 -1.98 -16.95
N GLY A 472 -30.56 -2.00 -17.01
CA GLY A 472 -29.80 -3.24 -17.13
C GLY A 472 -29.95 -4.12 -15.90
N VAL A 473 -29.99 -3.54 -14.69
CA VAL A 473 -30.28 -4.30 -13.45
C VAL A 473 -31.71 -4.87 -13.47
N ALA A 474 -32.70 -4.11 -13.90
CA ALA A 474 -34.07 -4.61 -14.08
C ALA A 474 -34.16 -5.78 -15.07
N GLY A 475 -33.41 -5.68 -16.18
CA GLY A 475 -33.28 -6.75 -17.16
C GLY A 475 -32.63 -8.00 -16.56
N ALA A 476 -31.57 -7.85 -15.76
CA ALA A 476 -30.87 -8.94 -15.09
C ALA A 476 -31.78 -9.64 -14.05
N ILE A 477 -32.63 -8.91 -13.33
CA ILE A 477 -33.64 -9.48 -12.43
C ILE A 477 -34.60 -10.38 -13.22
N ASN A 478 -35.13 -9.88 -14.36
CA ASN A 478 -36.02 -10.67 -15.20
C ASN A 478 -35.31 -11.91 -15.76
N GLN A 479 -34.08 -11.77 -16.27
CA GLN A 479 -33.24 -12.89 -16.72
C GLN A 479 -33.10 -13.95 -15.63
N ALA A 480 -32.75 -13.55 -14.42
CA ALA A 480 -32.56 -14.46 -13.28
C ALA A 480 -33.84 -15.23 -12.93
N LEU A 481 -34.99 -14.55 -12.94
CA LEU A 481 -36.29 -15.15 -12.63
C LEU A 481 -36.81 -16.10 -13.71
N THR A 482 -36.43 -15.87 -14.98
CA THR A 482 -36.86 -16.69 -16.14
C THR A 482 -35.86 -17.76 -16.57
N MET A 483 -34.69 -17.80 -15.90
CA MET A 483 -33.60 -18.74 -16.21
C MET A 483 -34.06 -20.21 -16.12
N SER A 484 -33.66 -21.04 -17.11
CA SER A 484 -33.97 -22.46 -17.12
C SER A 484 -33.33 -23.22 -15.95
N PRO A 485 -33.92 -24.34 -15.48
CA PRO A 485 -33.32 -25.14 -14.42
C PRO A 485 -31.90 -25.64 -14.75
N GLU A 486 -31.69 -26.00 -16.00
CA GLU A 486 -30.40 -26.54 -16.53
C GLU A 486 -29.33 -25.44 -16.46
N GLU A 487 -29.66 -24.24 -16.85
CA GLU A 487 -28.74 -23.10 -16.84
C GLU A 487 -28.40 -22.71 -15.39
N ARG A 488 -29.40 -22.62 -14.52
CA ARG A 488 -29.18 -22.36 -13.08
C ARG A 488 -28.23 -23.40 -12.46
N LYS A 489 -28.48 -24.67 -12.71
CA LYS A 489 -27.64 -25.79 -12.24
C LYS A 489 -26.21 -25.66 -12.75
N SER A 490 -26.02 -25.35 -14.02
CA SER A 490 -24.70 -25.20 -14.64
C SER A 490 -23.94 -24.03 -14.03
N GLN A 491 -24.58 -22.86 -13.90
CA GLN A 491 -23.95 -21.68 -13.33
C GLN A 491 -23.61 -21.89 -11.85
N HIS A 492 -24.57 -22.37 -11.06
CA HIS A 492 -24.36 -22.63 -9.65
C HIS A 492 -23.26 -23.66 -9.38
N SER A 493 -23.20 -24.74 -10.13
CA SER A 493 -22.15 -25.77 -9.97
C SER A 493 -20.73 -25.19 -10.13
N LYS A 494 -20.53 -24.28 -11.08
CA LYS A 494 -19.25 -23.62 -11.30
C LYS A 494 -18.91 -22.63 -10.15
N LEU A 495 -19.89 -21.83 -9.72
CA LEU A 495 -19.73 -20.90 -8.61
C LEU A 495 -19.45 -21.65 -7.30
N TYR A 496 -20.23 -22.69 -7.01
CA TYR A 496 -20.06 -23.53 -5.81
C TYR A 496 -18.69 -24.20 -5.76
N LYS A 497 -18.24 -24.79 -6.89
CA LYS A 497 -16.90 -25.36 -6.99
C LYS A 497 -15.82 -24.31 -6.72
N HIS A 498 -15.97 -23.09 -7.27
CA HIS A 498 -15.01 -22.01 -7.03
C HIS A 498 -14.93 -21.65 -5.55
N VAL A 499 -16.07 -21.40 -4.88
CA VAL A 499 -16.11 -20.99 -3.47
C VAL A 499 -15.59 -22.07 -2.54
N THR A 500 -15.91 -23.35 -2.81
CA THR A 500 -15.45 -24.47 -1.98
C THR A 500 -13.96 -24.83 -2.20
N THR A 501 -13.38 -24.47 -3.34
CA THR A 501 -11.96 -24.68 -3.62
C THR A 501 -11.09 -23.54 -3.10
N ASN A 502 -11.53 -22.30 -3.33
CA ASN A 502 -10.80 -21.09 -2.93
C ASN A 502 -11.30 -20.58 -1.57
N THR A 503 -11.05 -21.37 -0.55
CA THR A 503 -11.43 -21.06 0.83
C THR A 503 -10.46 -20.04 1.47
N VAL A 504 -10.84 -19.51 2.62
CA VAL A 504 -9.97 -18.65 3.42
C VAL A 504 -8.66 -19.33 3.82
N GLY A 505 -8.68 -20.64 4.09
CA GLY A 505 -7.49 -21.44 4.35
C GLY A 505 -6.58 -21.57 3.13
N ALA A 506 -7.15 -21.79 1.93
CA ALA A 506 -6.40 -21.80 0.68
C ALA A 506 -5.75 -20.43 0.41
N TRP A 507 -6.47 -19.34 0.63
CA TRP A 507 -5.97 -17.97 0.52
C TRP A 507 -4.79 -17.70 1.47
N SER A 508 -4.92 -18.04 2.76
CA SER A 508 -3.84 -17.87 3.75
C SER A 508 -2.58 -18.64 3.34
N LYS A 509 -2.75 -19.88 2.91
CA LYS A 509 -1.64 -20.74 2.46
C LYS A 509 -0.95 -20.18 1.21
N GLN A 510 -1.72 -19.70 0.23
CA GLN A 510 -1.16 -19.10 -0.99
C GLN A 510 -0.36 -17.83 -0.66
N TYR A 511 -0.91 -16.95 0.20
CA TYR A 511 -0.26 -15.73 0.61
C TYR A 511 1.07 -16.01 1.33
N LEU A 512 1.04 -16.87 2.36
CA LEU A 512 2.25 -17.21 3.12
C LEU A 512 3.30 -17.92 2.26
N ASN A 513 2.90 -18.85 1.39
CA ASN A 513 3.83 -19.51 0.47
C ASN A 513 4.49 -18.51 -0.48
N ARG A 514 3.73 -17.53 -0.99
CA ARG A 514 4.26 -16.51 -1.87
C ARG A 514 5.23 -15.57 -1.14
N LEU A 515 4.87 -15.17 0.10
CA LEU A 515 5.74 -14.38 0.96
C LEU A 515 7.06 -15.12 1.23
N LEU A 516 7.01 -16.37 1.62
CA LEU A 516 8.20 -17.21 1.85
C LEU A 516 9.04 -17.42 0.58
N THR A 517 8.41 -17.62 -0.58
CA THR A 517 9.11 -17.72 -1.86
C THR A 517 9.84 -16.43 -2.20
N ASN A 518 9.20 -15.29 -1.98
CA ASN A 518 9.85 -13.99 -2.17
C ASN A 518 11.03 -13.81 -1.20
N LEU A 519 10.90 -14.21 0.06
CA LEU A 519 11.98 -14.17 1.05
C LEU A 519 13.13 -15.10 0.71
N SER A 520 12.86 -16.28 0.18
CA SER A 520 13.89 -17.25 -0.23
C SER A 520 14.60 -16.83 -1.51
N SER A 521 13.95 -16.06 -2.39
CA SER A 521 14.59 -15.47 -3.57
C SER A 521 15.43 -14.25 -3.20
N PHE A 522 15.12 -13.58 -2.09
CA PHE A 522 16.02 -12.68 -1.37
C PHE A 522 16.98 -13.51 -0.55
N ASP A 523 17.89 -14.20 -1.22
CA ASP A 523 18.93 -14.97 -0.52
C ASP A 523 19.68 -14.00 0.43
N GLN A 524 19.62 -14.27 1.73
CA GLN A 524 20.34 -13.50 2.75
C GLN A 524 21.86 -13.49 2.51
N SER A 525 22.35 -14.42 1.67
CA SER A 525 23.74 -14.44 1.19
C SER A 525 24.09 -13.24 0.29
N VAL A 526 23.12 -12.50 -0.21
CA VAL A 526 23.29 -11.32 -1.10
C VAL A 526 23.10 -9.99 -0.36
N SER A 527 22.73 -10.02 0.93
CA SER A 527 22.65 -8.81 1.74
C SER A 527 24.06 -8.23 1.96
N THR A 528 24.32 -7.07 1.37
CA THR A 528 25.58 -6.36 1.57
C THR A 528 25.67 -5.92 3.04
N PRO A 529 26.71 -6.30 3.79
CA PRO A 529 26.81 -5.96 5.21
C PRO A 529 26.99 -4.45 5.42
N ALA A 530 26.48 -3.94 6.54
CA ALA A 530 26.72 -2.55 6.94
C ALA A 530 28.23 -2.30 7.15
N LEU A 531 28.69 -1.11 6.76
CA LEU A 531 30.10 -0.75 6.85
C LEU A 531 30.61 -0.84 8.30
N ASP A 532 31.57 -1.73 8.56
CA ASP A 532 32.28 -1.81 9.84
C ASP A 532 33.23 -0.60 9.98
N ARG A 533 32.69 0.45 10.59
CA ARG A 533 33.40 1.73 10.83
C ARG A 533 34.66 1.54 11.70
N ALA A 534 34.64 0.58 12.63
CA ALA A 534 35.78 0.31 13.50
C ALA A 534 36.92 -0.36 12.74
N LYS A 535 36.60 -1.31 11.85
CA LYS A 535 37.57 -1.97 10.96
C LYS A 535 38.13 -0.96 9.97
N LEU A 536 37.27 -0.16 9.33
CA LEU A 536 37.65 0.91 8.41
C LEU A 536 38.65 1.89 9.06
N LEU A 537 38.35 2.37 10.28
CA LEU A 537 39.17 3.33 10.99
C LEU A 537 40.56 2.76 11.36
N ARG A 538 40.58 1.49 11.82
CA ARG A 538 41.88 0.82 12.12
C ARG A 538 42.76 0.74 10.89
N GLN A 539 42.20 0.38 9.73
CA GLN A 539 42.98 0.27 8.49
C GLN A 539 43.38 1.63 7.95
N TYR A 540 42.49 2.63 8.03
CA TYR A 540 42.81 4.01 7.64
C TYR A 540 44.00 4.57 8.42
N ARG A 541 44.06 4.37 9.73
CA ARG A 541 45.18 4.83 10.59
C ARG A 541 46.52 4.18 10.24
N ARG A 542 46.49 2.89 9.89
CA ARG A 542 47.70 2.13 9.55
C ARG A 542 48.28 2.50 8.18
N ALA A 543 47.44 2.86 7.24
CA ALA A 543 47.79 3.11 5.88
C ALA A 543 48.54 4.46 5.69
N ARG A 544 49.65 4.45 4.98
CA ARG A 544 50.44 5.65 4.64
C ARG A 544 50.04 6.23 3.27
N LYS A 545 49.47 5.41 2.40
CA LYS A 545 49.04 5.80 1.05
C LYS A 545 47.61 5.40 0.84
N ARG A 546 46.72 6.39 0.70
CA ARG A 546 45.27 6.20 0.72
C ARG A 546 44.63 6.80 -0.51
N LEU A 547 43.71 6.08 -1.15
CA LEU A 547 42.97 6.50 -2.34
C LEU A 547 41.47 6.53 -2.01
N PHE A 548 40.84 7.65 -2.26
CA PHE A 548 39.39 7.87 -2.08
C PHE A 548 38.77 8.18 -3.44
N MET A 549 37.68 7.49 -3.77
CA MET A 549 36.89 7.68 -4.99
C MET A 549 35.44 7.81 -4.61
N PHE A 550 34.86 8.97 -4.81
CA PHE A 550 33.48 9.28 -4.42
C PHE A 550 32.68 9.65 -5.64
N ASP A 551 31.50 9.02 -5.79
CA ASP A 551 30.45 9.55 -6.64
C ASP A 551 29.83 10.78 -5.99
N TYR A 552 29.16 11.61 -6.78
CA TYR A 552 28.55 12.86 -6.30
C TYR A 552 27.06 12.71 -6.02
N ASP A 553 26.25 12.44 -7.06
CA ASP A 553 24.78 12.36 -6.97
C ASP A 553 24.34 11.07 -6.29
N GLY A 554 23.52 11.16 -5.24
CA GLY A 554 23.09 9.99 -4.46
C GLY A 554 24.10 9.49 -3.43
N THR A 555 25.37 9.97 -3.48
CA THR A 555 26.47 9.56 -2.60
C THR A 555 26.89 10.69 -1.64
N LEU A 556 27.31 11.83 -2.17
CA LEU A 556 27.67 13.00 -1.36
C LEU A 556 26.47 13.95 -1.15
N THR A 557 25.52 13.95 -2.08
CA THR A 557 24.30 14.74 -2.05
C THR A 557 23.09 13.87 -2.33
N PRO A 558 21.94 14.11 -1.70
CA PRO A 558 20.70 13.40 -2.01
C PRO A 558 20.27 13.62 -3.47
N ILE A 559 19.63 12.62 -4.07
CA ILE A 559 19.04 12.75 -5.41
C ILE A 559 17.82 13.66 -5.32
N VAL A 560 17.81 14.74 -6.10
CA VAL A 560 16.73 15.72 -6.18
C VAL A 560 16.03 15.71 -7.54
N LYS A 561 14.79 16.25 -7.60
CA LYS A 561 14.01 16.28 -8.85
C LYS A 561 14.64 17.15 -9.95
N ASP A 562 15.26 18.27 -9.54
CA ASP A 562 16.00 19.15 -10.44
C ASP A 562 17.50 18.91 -10.30
N PRO A 563 18.17 18.41 -11.33
CA PRO A 563 19.62 18.18 -11.27
C PRO A 563 20.42 19.43 -10.85
N GLN A 564 19.99 20.62 -11.25
CA GLN A 564 20.68 21.87 -10.90
C GLN A 564 20.54 22.24 -9.41
N ALA A 565 19.54 21.72 -8.73
CA ALA A 565 19.32 21.93 -7.30
C ALA A 565 20.12 21.00 -6.38
N ALA A 566 20.87 20.03 -6.92
CA ALA A 566 21.75 19.12 -6.15
C ALA A 566 23.07 19.82 -5.77
N ILE A 567 22.98 20.90 -5.01
CA ILE A 567 24.13 21.70 -4.55
C ILE A 567 24.72 21.06 -3.28
N PRO A 568 26.07 20.95 -3.15
CA PRO A 568 26.69 20.40 -1.96
C PRO A 568 26.51 21.35 -0.77
N SER A 569 26.13 20.81 0.39
CA SER A 569 26.05 21.63 1.61
C SER A 569 27.44 22.04 2.11
N ASP A 570 27.51 23.11 2.90
CA ASP A 570 28.77 23.55 3.55
C ASP A 570 29.42 22.45 4.40
N ARG A 571 28.63 21.55 4.95
CA ARG A 571 29.11 20.41 5.71
C ARG A 571 29.86 19.43 4.80
N VAL A 572 29.32 19.13 3.63
CA VAL A 572 29.98 18.28 2.62
C VAL A 572 31.32 18.88 2.19
N LEU A 573 31.31 20.17 1.81
CA LEU A 573 32.50 20.86 1.35
C LEU A 573 33.60 20.91 2.41
N ARG A 574 33.28 21.28 3.65
CA ARG A 574 34.23 21.28 4.77
C ARG A 574 34.80 19.89 5.04
N THR A 575 33.95 18.85 4.99
CA THR A 575 34.38 17.47 5.28
C THR A 575 35.33 16.94 4.21
N ILE A 576 35.01 17.17 2.93
CA ILE A 576 35.88 16.78 1.80
C ILE A 576 37.20 17.57 1.81
N LYS A 577 37.16 18.89 2.06
CA LYS A 577 38.34 19.74 2.16
C LYS A 577 39.28 19.27 3.27
N SER A 578 38.75 18.93 4.43
CA SER A 578 39.52 18.39 5.54
C SER A 578 40.15 17.03 5.20
N LEU A 579 39.43 16.14 4.49
CA LEU A 579 39.97 14.84 4.07
C LEU A 579 41.13 15.02 3.04
N ALA A 580 40.94 15.92 2.08
CA ALA A 580 41.92 16.16 1.04
C ALA A 580 43.20 16.91 1.53
N ALA A 581 43.12 17.62 2.65
CA ALA A 581 44.24 18.34 3.24
C ALA A 581 45.36 17.42 3.79
N ASP A 582 45.05 16.16 4.16
CA ASP A 582 46.06 15.19 4.57
C ASP A 582 46.89 14.72 3.34
N PRO A 583 48.20 14.96 3.29
CA PRO A 583 49.02 14.59 2.10
C PRO A 583 49.12 13.08 1.85
N ARG A 584 48.73 12.24 2.78
CA ARG A 584 48.62 10.79 2.62
C ARG A 584 47.40 10.39 1.81
N ASN A 585 46.40 11.28 1.68
CA ASN A 585 45.12 11.02 1.03
C ASN A 585 45.10 11.57 -0.41
N ALA A 586 44.80 10.72 -1.36
CA ALA A 586 44.43 11.11 -2.72
C ALA A 586 42.91 11.03 -2.84
N VAL A 587 42.24 12.18 -2.91
CA VAL A 587 40.76 12.26 -2.91
C VAL A 587 40.24 12.68 -4.27
N TRP A 588 39.33 11.87 -4.83
CA TRP A 588 38.77 12.07 -6.17
C TRP A 588 37.24 12.08 -6.12
N ILE A 589 36.63 13.05 -6.80
CA ILE A 589 35.22 13.06 -7.12
C ILE A 589 35.02 12.61 -8.57
N ILE A 590 34.22 11.56 -8.78
CA ILE A 590 33.97 10.98 -10.11
C ILE A 590 32.47 11.11 -10.39
N SER A 591 32.06 12.06 -11.24
CA SER A 591 30.69 12.46 -11.43
C SER A 591 30.24 12.45 -12.90
N GLY A 592 28.93 12.30 -13.11
CA GLY A 592 28.28 12.57 -14.38
C GLY A 592 28.06 14.06 -14.67
N ARG A 593 28.35 14.94 -13.70
CA ARG A 593 28.24 16.40 -13.83
C ARG A 593 29.29 16.93 -14.79
N ASP A 594 28.99 18.08 -15.40
CA ASP A 594 29.93 18.77 -16.27
C ASP A 594 31.08 19.47 -15.50
N GLN A 595 32.07 19.91 -16.22
CA GLN A 595 33.24 20.61 -15.67
C GLN A 595 32.86 21.89 -14.94
N THR A 596 31.91 22.67 -15.52
CA THR A 596 31.48 23.97 -14.98
C THR A 596 30.90 23.82 -13.59
N PHE A 597 30.02 22.82 -13.41
CA PHE A 597 29.43 22.52 -12.11
C PHE A 597 30.49 22.10 -11.07
N LEU A 598 31.41 21.22 -11.44
CA LEU A 598 32.45 20.77 -10.50
C LEU A 598 33.43 21.87 -10.15
N ASP A 599 33.78 22.76 -11.09
CA ASP A 599 34.64 23.92 -10.83
C ASP A 599 33.95 24.95 -9.92
N GLU A 600 32.67 25.23 -10.14
CA GLU A 600 31.90 26.17 -9.33
C GLU A 600 31.85 25.71 -7.86
N TRP A 601 31.54 24.45 -7.60
CA TRP A 601 31.26 23.97 -6.25
C TRP A 601 32.45 23.35 -5.54
N MET A 602 33.42 22.76 -6.25
CA MET A 602 34.56 22.04 -5.66
C MET A 602 35.93 22.52 -6.18
N GLY A 603 35.95 23.36 -7.21
CA GLY A 603 37.15 23.86 -7.84
C GLY A 603 38.07 24.64 -6.90
N HIS A 604 37.49 25.22 -5.82
CA HIS A 604 38.22 25.97 -4.79
C HIS A 604 39.03 25.08 -3.80
N ILE A 605 39.00 23.74 -3.95
CA ILE A 605 39.78 22.78 -3.15
C ILE A 605 40.92 22.25 -4.03
N PRO A 606 42.14 22.81 -3.91
CA PRO A 606 43.23 22.49 -4.85
C PRO A 606 43.78 21.07 -4.70
N GLU A 607 43.65 20.45 -3.53
CA GLU A 607 44.08 19.08 -3.26
C GLU A 607 43.16 18.01 -3.84
N LEU A 608 41.97 18.41 -4.33
CA LEU A 608 40.95 17.48 -4.82
C LEU A 608 41.15 17.17 -6.31
N GLY A 609 41.16 15.90 -6.65
CA GLY A 609 41.02 15.43 -8.03
C GLY A 609 39.56 15.42 -8.47
N LEU A 610 39.25 15.89 -9.67
CA LEU A 610 37.93 15.94 -10.23
C LEU A 610 37.83 15.16 -11.54
N SER A 611 36.75 14.42 -11.73
CA SER A 611 36.46 13.73 -12.98
C SER A 611 35.02 14.05 -13.38
N ALA A 612 34.83 14.72 -14.53
CA ALA A 612 33.56 15.18 -15.07
C ALA A 612 33.09 14.30 -16.23
N GLU A 613 31.77 14.38 -16.53
CA GLU A 613 31.10 13.65 -17.60
C GLU A 613 31.49 12.16 -17.65
N HIS A 614 31.29 11.45 -16.49
CA HIS A 614 31.59 10.03 -16.32
C HIS A 614 33.03 9.59 -16.69
N GLY A 615 33.99 10.53 -16.64
CA GLY A 615 35.41 10.22 -16.92
C GLY A 615 35.94 10.80 -18.20
N CYS A 616 35.20 11.58 -18.94
CA CYS A 616 35.68 12.24 -20.14
C CYS A 616 36.73 13.31 -19.88
N PHE A 617 36.59 13.98 -18.75
CA PHE A 617 37.43 15.08 -18.33
C PHE A 617 38.02 14.81 -16.96
N ILE A 618 39.31 15.07 -16.80
CA ILE A 618 40.03 14.88 -15.55
C ILE A 618 40.82 16.16 -15.21
N ARG A 619 40.63 16.65 -13.99
CA ARG A 619 41.47 17.69 -13.39
C ARG A 619 42.24 17.06 -12.23
N LYS A 620 43.59 17.06 -12.37
CA LYS A 620 44.46 16.51 -11.33
C LYS A 620 44.53 17.44 -10.10
N PRO A 621 44.80 16.88 -8.91
CA PRO A 621 45.05 17.71 -7.73
C PRO A 621 46.15 18.76 -8.00
N ARG A 622 45.91 19.99 -7.54
CA ARG A 622 46.79 21.15 -7.72
C ARG A 622 46.99 21.60 -9.16
N SER A 623 46.10 21.24 -10.06
CA SER A 623 46.05 21.71 -11.45
C SER A 623 44.69 22.41 -11.66
N ASP A 624 44.74 23.49 -12.46
CA ASP A 624 43.52 24.17 -12.93
C ASP A 624 43.11 23.66 -14.34
N ASP A 625 43.97 22.88 -14.98
CA ASP A 625 43.73 22.39 -16.34
C ASP A 625 42.96 21.08 -16.37
N TRP A 626 41.98 21.03 -17.25
CA TRP A 626 41.21 19.84 -17.55
C TRP A 626 41.78 19.05 -18.72
N GLU A 627 42.21 17.82 -18.51
CA GLU A 627 42.60 16.87 -19.53
C GLU A 627 41.34 16.31 -20.20
N ASN A 628 41.21 16.44 -21.53
CA ASN A 628 40.08 15.88 -22.30
C ASN A 628 40.49 14.51 -22.88
N LEU A 629 39.90 13.43 -22.35
CA LEU A 629 40.17 12.07 -22.81
C LEU A 629 39.44 11.73 -24.12
N ALA A 630 38.41 12.49 -24.45
CA ALA A 630 37.58 12.31 -25.66
C ALA A 630 38.04 13.17 -26.86
N GLU A 631 39.17 13.86 -26.78
CA GLU A 631 39.63 14.83 -27.80
C GLU A 631 39.71 14.25 -29.21
N LYS A 632 40.09 12.97 -29.34
CA LYS A 632 40.23 12.28 -30.63
C LYS A 632 38.96 11.58 -31.11
N THR A 633 37.86 11.67 -30.38
CA THR A 633 36.62 10.93 -30.68
C THR A 633 35.71 11.72 -31.63
N ASN A 634 35.22 11.04 -32.67
CA ASN A 634 34.28 11.67 -33.59
C ASN A 634 32.89 11.86 -32.94
N MET A 635 32.50 13.12 -32.76
CA MET A 635 31.21 13.51 -32.14
C MET A 635 30.06 13.70 -33.14
N GLY A 636 30.20 13.27 -34.39
CA GLY A 636 29.18 13.40 -35.42
C GLY A 636 27.82 12.75 -35.08
N TRP A 637 27.84 11.74 -34.20
CA TRP A 637 26.66 11.06 -33.69
C TRP A 637 25.71 11.96 -32.88
N GLN A 638 26.25 13.01 -32.25
CA GLN A 638 25.40 13.91 -31.40
C GLN A 638 24.29 14.58 -32.20
N ARG A 639 24.51 14.88 -33.48
CA ARG A 639 23.46 15.50 -34.29
C ARG A 639 22.32 14.52 -34.55
N GLU A 640 22.63 13.28 -34.90
CA GLU A 640 21.62 12.24 -35.17
C GLU A 640 20.82 11.88 -33.92
N VAL A 641 21.48 11.76 -32.78
CA VAL A 641 20.83 11.51 -31.48
C VAL A 641 19.97 12.70 -31.03
N MET A 642 20.42 13.93 -31.26
CA MET A 642 19.68 15.15 -30.97
C MET A 642 18.36 15.20 -31.73
N GLU A 643 18.36 14.84 -33.02
CA GLU A 643 17.15 14.78 -33.84
C GLU A 643 16.13 13.76 -33.29
N VAL A 644 16.63 12.59 -32.85
CA VAL A 644 15.76 11.58 -32.19
C VAL A 644 15.23 12.10 -30.85
N PHE A 645 16.09 12.64 -30.00
CA PHE A 645 15.67 13.18 -28.71
C PHE A 645 14.65 14.33 -28.82
N GLN A 646 14.83 15.22 -29.80
CA GLN A 646 13.86 16.29 -30.08
C GLN A 646 12.50 15.74 -30.46
N HIS A 647 12.45 14.70 -31.30
CA HIS A 647 11.20 14.04 -31.67
C HIS A 647 10.43 13.51 -30.47
N TYR A 648 11.13 12.90 -29.50
CA TYR A 648 10.48 12.37 -28.29
C TYR A 648 10.19 13.47 -27.25
N ALA A 649 11.05 14.49 -27.14
CA ALA A 649 10.84 15.60 -26.21
C ALA A 649 9.60 16.42 -26.54
N GLU A 650 9.35 16.71 -27.82
CA GLU A 650 8.14 17.42 -28.28
C GLU A 650 6.83 16.70 -27.92
N ARG A 651 6.87 15.36 -27.85
CA ARG A 651 5.73 14.50 -27.52
C ARG A 651 5.56 14.22 -26.04
N THR A 652 6.58 14.51 -25.23
CA THR A 652 6.62 14.19 -23.81
C THR A 652 6.64 15.47 -22.98
N GLN A 653 5.46 15.99 -22.67
CA GLN A 653 5.32 17.23 -21.91
C GLN A 653 6.06 17.15 -20.57
N GLY A 654 6.86 18.16 -20.24
CA GLY A 654 7.68 18.22 -19.03
C GLY A 654 9.07 17.59 -19.17
N SER A 655 9.39 16.97 -20.32
CA SER A 655 10.75 16.50 -20.63
C SER A 655 11.60 17.60 -21.23
N PHE A 656 12.93 17.44 -21.14
CA PHE A 656 13.90 18.36 -21.74
C PHE A 656 15.20 17.63 -22.08
N ILE A 657 15.99 18.21 -22.97
CA ILE A 657 17.28 17.67 -23.42
C ILE A 657 18.39 18.48 -22.79
N GLU A 658 19.32 17.81 -22.12
CA GLU A 658 20.56 18.37 -21.62
C GLU A 658 21.70 17.99 -22.58
N ARG A 659 22.39 19.00 -23.12
CA ARG A 659 23.54 18.80 -23.98
C ARG A 659 24.82 19.05 -23.17
N LYS A 660 25.56 18.00 -22.89
CA LYS A 660 26.94 18.04 -22.35
C LYS A 660 27.94 18.06 -23.51
N ARG A 661 29.22 18.21 -23.20
CA ARG A 661 30.29 18.23 -24.26
C ARG A 661 30.41 16.89 -24.96
N VAL A 662 30.34 15.79 -24.22
CA VAL A 662 30.56 14.43 -24.73
C VAL A 662 29.30 13.56 -24.64
N ALA A 663 28.33 13.86 -23.81
CA ALA A 663 27.10 13.11 -23.64
C ALA A 663 25.87 13.96 -24.03
N LEU A 664 24.78 13.29 -24.41
CA LEU A 664 23.46 13.86 -24.55
C LEU A 664 22.50 13.14 -23.62
N THR A 665 21.73 13.88 -22.84
CA THR A 665 20.78 13.30 -21.89
C THR A 665 19.38 13.86 -22.12
N TRP A 666 18.41 13.00 -22.33
CA TRP A 666 17.00 13.36 -22.36
C TRP A 666 16.36 13.04 -21.01
N HIS A 667 15.91 14.08 -20.29
CA HIS A 667 15.28 14.00 -18.99
C HIS A 667 13.77 14.00 -19.14
N TYR A 668 13.08 12.97 -18.58
CA TYR A 668 11.62 12.88 -18.56
C TYR A 668 11.07 12.79 -17.12
N ARG A 669 11.86 13.13 -16.10
CA ARG A 669 11.47 13.07 -14.67
C ARG A 669 10.30 13.97 -14.31
N ARG A 670 10.08 15.07 -15.07
CA ARG A 670 8.96 16.00 -14.87
C ARG A 670 7.74 15.67 -15.74
N ALA A 671 7.85 14.68 -16.62
CA ALA A 671 6.75 14.19 -17.45
C ALA A 671 5.84 13.23 -16.67
N ASP A 672 4.72 12.83 -17.26
CA ASP A 672 3.94 11.72 -16.74
C ASP A 672 4.81 10.46 -16.67
N PRO A 673 4.95 9.81 -15.49
CA PRO A 673 5.92 8.73 -15.30
C PRO A 673 5.67 7.51 -16.21
N GLU A 674 4.40 7.13 -16.44
CA GLU A 674 4.07 5.98 -17.27
C GLU A 674 4.33 6.27 -18.75
N TYR A 675 3.85 7.46 -19.20
CA TYR A 675 4.06 7.89 -20.57
C TYR A 675 5.53 8.19 -20.86
N GLY A 676 6.23 8.85 -19.94
CA GLY A 676 7.65 9.12 -20.06
C GLY A 676 8.49 7.84 -20.15
N ALA A 677 8.20 6.84 -19.32
CA ALA A 677 8.87 5.54 -19.39
C ALA A 677 8.55 4.77 -20.68
N PHE A 678 7.30 4.86 -21.19
CA PHE A 678 6.94 4.29 -22.47
C PHE A 678 7.74 4.94 -23.61
N GLN A 679 7.75 6.26 -23.68
CA GLN A 679 8.49 7.01 -24.69
C GLN A 679 10.00 6.74 -24.61
N ALA A 680 10.55 6.58 -23.42
CA ALA A 680 11.96 6.26 -23.22
C ALA A 680 12.34 4.87 -23.77
N ARG A 681 11.47 3.86 -23.59
CA ARG A 681 11.67 2.53 -24.17
C ARG A 681 11.67 2.58 -25.70
N GLU A 682 10.73 3.29 -26.31
CA GLU A 682 10.65 3.44 -27.75
C GLU A 682 11.84 4.23 -28.31
N CYS A 683 12.21 5.34 -27.65
CA CYS A 683 13.39 6.13 -27.99
C CYS A 683 14.67 5.30 -27.91
N ARG A 684 14.87 4.55 -26.83
CA ARG A 684 16.02 3.67 -26.65
C ARG A 684 16.12 2.64 -27.76
N LYS A 685 15.00 1.94 -28.03
CA LYS A 685 14.94 0.94 -29.12
C LYS A 685 15.31 1.55 -30.47
N GLN A 686 14.78 2.72 -30.80
CA GLN A 686 15.10 3.41 -32.03
C GLN A 686 16.59 3.78 -32.11
N LEU A 687 17.18 4.32 -31.03
CA LEU A 687 18.60 4.68 -30.98
C LEU A 687 19.50 3.46 -31.11
N GLU A 688 19.19 2.34 -30.42
CA GLU A 688 19.98 1.11 -30.52
C GLU A 688 19.92 0.47 -31.92
N GLU A 689 18.77 0.54 -32.58
CA GLU A 689 18.56 -0.04 -33.92
C GLU A 689 19.16 0.82 -35.06
N THR A 690 19.32 2.12 -34.86
CA THR A 690 19.80 3.07 -35.87
C THR A 690 21.21 3.58 -35.55
N THR A 691 21.31 4.57 -34.68
CA THR A 691 22.55 5.30 -34.36
C THR A 691 23.56 4.42 -33.63
N GLY A 692 23.09 3.54 -32.73
CA GLY A 692 23.95 2.62 -31.98
C GLY A 692 24.65 1.57 -32.84
N LYS A 693 24.09 1.21 -34.02
CA LYS A 693 24.76 0.31 -34.99
C LYS A 693 25.79 1.01 -35.86
N LYS A 694 25.70 2.33 -36.00
CA LYS A 694 26.52 3.13 -36.88
C LYS A 694 27.74 3.73 -36.16
N TRP A 695 27.57 4.05 -34.87
CA TRP A 695 28.52 4.73 -34.05
C TRP A 695 28.89 3.88 -32.82
N ASP A 696 30.11 4.04 -32.32
CA ASP A 696 30.56 3.40 -31.06
C ASP A 696 30.04 4.19 -29.84
N ILE A 697 28.71 4.11 -29.64
CA ILE A 697 28.00 4.80 -28.57
C ILE A 697 27.14 3.82 -27.78
N GLU A 698 26.87 4.17 -26.53
CA GLU A 698 26.04 3.44 -25.62
C GLU A 698 24.81 4.27 -25.23
N VAL A 699 23.62 3.63 -25.19
CA VAL A 699 22.38 4.22 -24.74
C VAL A 699 22.05 3.69 -23.36
N MET A 700 22.13 4.54 -22.34
CA MET A 700 21.91 4.19 -20.95
C MET A 700 20.59 4.73 -20.42
N SER A 701 19.86 3.89 -19.70
CA SER A 701 18.65 4.31 -18.95
C SER A 701 19.03 4.57 -17.50
N GLY A 702 18.81 5.79 -17.02
CA GLY A 702 18.93 6.17 -15.62
C GLY A 702 17.57 6.42 -14.97
N LYS A 703 17.55 7.01 -13.78
CA LYS A 703 16.32 7.39 -13.08
C LYS A 703 15.56 8.50 -13.82
N ALA A 704 14.61 8.10 -14.67
CA ALA A 704 13.79 8.97 -15.51
C ALA A 704 14.64 9.88 -16.44
N ASN A 705 15.71 9.33 -16.98
CA ASN A 705 16.48 9.91 -18.07
C ASN A 705 17.00 8.83 -19.02
N LEU A 706 17.37 9.25 -20.22
CA LEU A 706 18.04 8.45 -21.23
C LEU A 706 19.32 9.20 -21.63
N GLU A 707 20.50 8.60 -21.40
CA GLU A 707 21.77 9.20 -21.72
C GLU A 707 22.46 8.43 -22.87
N VAL A 708 23.01 9.16 -23.82
CA VAL A 708 23.83 8.61 -24.91
C VAL A 708 25.24 9.17 -24.82
N ARG A 709 26.22 8.26 -24.82
CA ARG A 709 27.62 8.59 -24.69
C ARG A 709 28.52 7.60 -25.47
N PRO A 710 29.79 7.92 -25.76
CA PRO A 710 30.72 6.95 -26.30
C PRO A 710 30.99 5.79 -25.35
N THR A 711 31.17 4.58 -25.88
CA THR A 711 31.28 3.34 -25.08
C THR A 711 32.51 3.31 -24.15
N PHE A 712 33.60 3.98 -24.48
CA PHE A 712 34.78 4.05 -23.62
C PHE A 712 34.63 4.94 -22.39
N VAL A 713 33.55 5.74 -22.31
CA VAL A 713 33.29 6.70 -21.24
C VAL A 713 32.57 6.02 -20.11
N ASN A 714 33.24 5.66 -19.04
CA ASN A 714 32.59 5.13 -17.83
C ASN A 714 33.47 5.35 -16.59
N LYS A 715 32.83 5.37 -15.41
CA LYS A 715 33.46 5.58 -14.10
C LYS A 715 34.51 4.48 -13.79
N GLY A 716 34.31 3.23 -14.27
CA GLY A 716 35.22 2.11 -14.07
C GLY A 716 36.54 2.29 -14.77
N PHE A 717 36.52 2.93 -15.93
CA PHE A 717 37.78 3.29 -16.65
C PHE A 717 38.62 4.25 -15.79
N ILE A 718 38.00 5.26 -15.18
CA ILE A 718 38.71 6.20 -14.31
C ILE A 718 39.26 5.52 -13.07
N ALA A 719 38.45 4.68 -12.40
CA ALA A 719 38.87 3.92 -11.23
C ALA A 719 40.11 3.07 -11.57
N THR A 720 40.08 2.38 -12.71
CA THR A 720 41.22 1.59 -13.24
C THR A 720 42.46 2.46 -13.47
N ARG A 721 42.29 3.62 -14.13
CA ARG A 721 43.38 4.55 -14.41
C ARG A 721 44.02 5.07 -13.11
N LEU A 722 43.21 5.48 -12.15
CA LEU A 722 43.68 6.00 -10.85
C LEU A 722 44.48 4.95 -10.07
N VAL A 723 43.98 3.72 -9.97
CA VAL A 723 44.71 2.64 -9.29
C VAL A 723 46.03 2.38 -9.97
N ASN A 724 46.09 2.38 -11.31
CA ASN A 724 47.32 2.21 -12.07
C ASN A 724 48.31 3.38 -11.88
N GLU A 725 47.83 4.63 -11.88
CA GLU A 725 48.64 5.82 -11.64
C GLU A 725 49.26 5.83 -10.23
N TYR A 726 48.45 5.40 -9.23
CA TYR A 726 48.96 5.27 -7.85
C TYR A 726 49.81 4.02 -7.62
N GLY A 727 49.89 3.10 -8.59
CA GLY A 727 50.77 1.93 -8.68
C GLY A 727 50.14 0.64 -8.17
N THR A 728 50.47 -0.47 -8.86
CA THR A 728 49.95 -1.82 -8.57
C THR A 728 51.02 -2.76 -8.00
N THR A 729 52.31 -2.35 -8.03
CA THR A 729 53.40 -3.18 -7.51
C THR A 729 53.50 -3.14 -5.98
N PRO A 730 53.88 -4.25 -5.32
CA PRO A 730 54.08 -4.27 -3.87
C PRO A 730 55.00 -3.12 -3.41
N GLY A 731 54.53 -2.35 -2.41
CA GLY A 731 55.24 -1.16 -1.89
C GLY A 731 54.94 0.15 -2.63
N LYS A 732 54.30 0.11 -3.81
CA LYS A 732 53.81 1.30 -4.54
C LYS A 732 52.28 1.42 -4.59
N ALA A 733 51.53 0.31 -4.44
CA ALA A 733 50.09 0.27 -4.42
C ALA A 733 49.49 1.04 -3.23
N PRO A 734 48.28 1.59 -3.35
CA PRO A 734 47.56 2.13 -2.20
C PRO A 734 47.38 1.06 -1.12
N GLU A 735 47.64 1.43 0.14
CA GLU A 735 47.43 0.56 1.31
C GLU A 735 46.00 0.64 1.84
N PHE A 736 45.21 1.62 1.34
CA PHE A 736 43.81 1.83 1.67
C PHE A 736 43.09 2.45 0.49
N ILE A 737 42.00 1.82 0.05
CA ILE A 737 41.09 2.33 -0.98
C ILE A 737 39.69 2.37 -0.44
N LEU A 738 39.07 3.55 -0.48
CA LEU A 738 37.66 3.72 -0.17
C LEU A 738 36.91 4.25 -1.40
N CYS A 739 36.02 3.41 -1.96
CA CYS A 739 35.19 3.74 -3.10
C CYS A 739 33.74 3.79 -2.69
N LEU A 740 33.09 4.94 -2.86
CA LEU A 740 31.68 5.17 -2.49
C LEU A 740 30.86 5.55 -3.74
N GLY A 741 29.73 4.89 -3.94
CA GLY A 741 28.82 5.17 -5.04
C GLY A 741 27.40 4.72 -4.73
N ASP A 742 26.40 5.29 -5.43
CA ASP A 742 25.00 4.89 -5.26
C ASP A 742 24.57 3.75 -6.21
N ASP A 743 25.43 3.28 -7.09
CA ASP A 743 25.27 2.14 -8.00
C ASP A 743 24.08 2.18 -8.98
N PHE A 744 23.36 3.29 -9.05
CA PHE A 744 22.12 3.37 -9.83
C PHE A 744 22.33 3.56 -11.35
N THR A 745 23.52 3.82 -11.80
CA THR A 745 23.79 4.08 -13.23
C THR A 745 23.96 2.81 -14.08
N ASP A 746 24.06 1.62 -13.46
CA ASP A 746 24.42 0.38 -14.13
C ASP A 746 23.38 -0.76 -14.11
N GLU A 747 22.21 -0.57 -13.48
CA GLU A 747 21.16 -1.61 -13.36
C GLU A 747 20.10 -1.58 -14.48
N GLY A 748 20.43 -1.22 -15.67
CA GLY A 748 19.58 -1.20 -16.86
C GLY A 748 19.39 -2.55 -17.57
N MET A 749 19.55 -3.71 -16.92
CA MET A 749 19.23 -5.01 -17.53
C MET A 749 18.16 -5.75 -16.75
N SER A 750 16.90 -5.56 -17.15
CA SER A 750 15.83 -6.50 -16.90
C SER A 750 16.15 -7.84 -17.60
N PHE A 751 16.44 -8.86 -16.83
CA PHE A 751 16.56 -10.23 -17.32
C PHE A 751 15.21 -10.70 -17.89
N PHE A 752 15.11 -10.82 -19.21
CA PHE A 752 14.14 -11.71 -19.83
C PHE A 752 14.72 -13.16 -19.76
N PRO A 753 14.00 -14.13 -19.16
CA PRO A 753 14.48 -15.51 -19.05
C PRO A 753 14.19 -16.32 -20.32
N PHE A 754 14.64 -15.87 -21.50
CA PHE A 754 14.39 -16.61 -22.74
C PHE A 754 15.61 -16.80 -23.66
N PHE A 755 16.84 -16.57 -23.20
CA PHE A 755 18.04 -16.80 -24.03
C PHE A 755 19.11 -17.62 -23.31
N LEU A 756 18.76 -18.82 -22.80
CA LEU A 756 19.73 -19.76 -22.22
C LEU A 756 20.20 -20.83 -23.21
N TYR A 757 20.01 -20.68 -24.52
CA TYR A 757 20.36 -21.75 -25.49
C TYR A 757 21.31 -21.36 -26.62
N THR A 758 21.82 -20.11 -26.69
CA THR A 758 22.72 -19.72 -27.80
C THR A 758 24.10 -19.16 -27.37
N TRP A 759 24.49 -19.30 -26.11
CA TRP A 759 25.76 -18.73 -25.61
C TRP A 759 26.94 -19.71 -25.57
N ARG A 760 26.96 -20.75 -26.41
CA ARG A 760 28.03 -21.74 -26.42
C ARG A 760 28.95 -21.69 -27.65
N TYR A 761 28.75 -20.74 -28.55
CA TYR A 761 29.62 -20.60 -29.75
C TYR A 761 29.85 -19.13 -30.12
N MET A 762 30.62 -18.42 -29.34
CA MET A 762 31.41 -17.24 -29.81
C MET A 762 32.55 -17.04 -28.84
N THR A 763 33.65 -17.79 -29.10
CA THR A 763 34.99 -17.43 -28.67
C THR A 763 35.50 -16.39 -29.65
N ASP A 764 35.49 -15.12 -29.29
CA ASP A 764 36.64 -14.26 -29.62
C ASP A 764 36.65 -13.03 -28.71
N ASN A 765 37.88 -12.71 -28.30
CA ASN A 765 38.26 -11.60 -27.43
C ASN A 765 37.81 -10.26 -27.98
N SER A 766 36.86 -9.61 -27.41
CA SER A 766 36.80 -8.14 -27.39
C SER A 766 35.86 -7.63 -26.29
N PHE A 767 36.45 -7.06 -25.25
CA PHE A 767 35.96 -5.97 -24.43
C PHE A 767 34.55 -6.07 -23.82
N LEU A 768 34.38 -6.91 -22.82
CA LEU A 768 33.47 -6.58 -21.71
C LEU A 768 34.09 -5.41 -20.93
N LEU A 769 33.79 -4.19 -21.38
CA LEU A 769 34.16 -2.95 -20.71
C LEU A 769 33.45 -2.91 -19.35
N LEU A 770 34.25 -2.80 -18.32
CA LEU A 770 33.82 -2.62 -16.92
C LEU A 770 33.03 -1.35 -16.78
N LYS A 771 31.75 -1.50 -16.52
CA LYS A 771 30.80 -0.39 -16.43
C LYS A 771 30.75 0.27 -15.05
N ASP A 772 31.27 -0.36 -14.00
CA ASP A 772 31.15 0.02 -12.59
C ASP A 772 32.52 0.18 -11.91
N MET A 773 32.65 1.17 -11.04
CA MET A 773 33.82 1.39 -10.21
C MET A 773 34.12 0.18 -9.33
N PHE A 774 33.16 -0.50 -8.79
CA PHE A 774 33.34 -1.65 -7.89
C PHE A 774 33.91 -2.86 -8.64
N ARG A 775 33.38 -3.18 -9.82
CA ARG A 775 33.92 -4.25 -10.69
C ARG A 775 35.35 -3.94 -11.19
N ALA A 776 35.64 -2.67 -11.43
CA ALA A 776 36.95 -2.25 -11.79
C ALA A 776 37.98 -2.57 -10.71
N LEU A 777 37.61 -2.35 -9.44
CA LEU A 777 38.50 -2.65 -8.30
C LEU A 777 38.72 -4.14 -8.07
N GLN A 778 37.74 -4.99 -8.37
CA GLN A 778 37.86 -6.45 -8.23
C GLN A 778 38.87 -7.09 -9.18
N LYS A 779 39.23 -6.42 -10.28
CA LYS A 779 40.25 -6.93 -11.25
C LYS A 779 41.68 -6.78 -10.80
N PHE A 780 41.91 -5.97 -9.78
CA PHE A 780 43.25 -5.81 -9.22
C PHE A 780 43.47 -6.86 -8.12
N ASP A 781 44.65 -7.50 -8.17
CA ASP A 781 45.08 -8.45 -7.12
C ASP A 781 45.54 -7.66 -5.88
N LEU A 782 44.62 -6.93 -5.29
CA LEU A 782 44.81 -6.16 -4.06
C LEU A 782 44.25 -6.95 -2.87
N PRO A 783 44.93 -6.93 -1.70
CA PRO A 783 44.37 -7.56 -0.51
C PRO A 783 42.99 -7.03 -0.19
N SER A 784 42.01 -7.90 0.03
CA SER A 784 40.61 -7.53 0.35
C SER A 784 40.49 -6.67 1.62
N SER A 785 41.50 -6.70 2.49
CA SER A 785 41.58 -5.82 3.68
C SER A 785 41.96 -4.37 3.34
N HIS A 786 42.43 -4.09 2.13
CA HIS A 786 42.83 -2.75 1.69
C HIS A 786 41.74 -2.03 0.88
N VAL A 787 40.73 -2.74 0.39
CA VAL A 787 39.71 -2.20 -0.50
C VAL A 787 38.33 -2.21 0.22
N TYR A 788 37.74 -1.04 0.31
CA TYR A 788 36.39 -0.82 0.81
C TYR A 788 35.52 -0.27 -0.31
N SER A 789 34.78 -1.13 -1.00
CA SER A 789 33.74 -0.73 -1.93
C SER A 789 32.41 -0.64 -1.16
N VAL A 790 31.79 0.53 -1.17
CA VAL A 790 30.61 0.83 -0.32
C VAL A 790 29.52 1.43 -1.18
N THR A 791 28.38 0.77 -1.25
CA THR A 791 27.18 1.32 -1.89
C THR A 791 26.38 2.16 -0.92
N VAL A 792 25.69 3.19 -1.43
CA VAL A 792 24.74 3.99 -0.65
C VAL A 792 23.33 3.55 -0.99
N GLY A 793 22.60 3.04 0.02
CA GLY A 793 21.26 2.50 -0.12
C GLY A 793 21.00 1.34 0.83
N ALA A 794 19.85 0.67 0.67
CA ALA A 794 19.47 -0.45 1.52
C ALA A 794 20.40 -1.67 1.36
N SER A 795 20.54 -2.46 2.42
CA SER A 795 21.35 -3.69 2.43
C SER A 795 20.92 -4.75 1.42
N SER A 796 19.64 -4.72 1.02
CA SER A 796 19.03 -5.62 0.02
C SER A 796 19.28 -5.20 -1.43
N LYS A 797 19.96 -4.08 -1.66
CA LYS A 797 20.31 -3.61 -2.99
C LYS A 797 21.29 -4.60 -3.63
N GLN A 798 21.00 -5.06 -4.85
CA GLN A 798 21.95 -5.84 -5.63
C GLN A 798 23.13 -4.93 -6.03
N THR A 799 24.32 -5.26 -5.58
CA THR A 799 25.53 -4.48 -5.82
C THR A 799 26.76 -5.36 -5.78
N ASP A 800 27.80 -4.93 -6.51
CA ASP A 800 29.13 -5.52 -6.43
C ASP A 800 29.99 -4.91 -5.29
N ALA A 801 29.43 -4.00 -4.50
CA ALA A 801 30.07 -3.43 -3.31
C ALA A 801 30.19 -4.46 -2.18
N SER A 802 31.24 -4.35 -1.38
CA SER A 802 31.47 -5.21 -0.22
C SER A 802 30.73 -4.75 1.04
N TRP A 803 30.27 -3.49 1.09
CA TRP A 803 29.65 -2.85 2.22
C TRP A 803 28.54 -1.89 1.79
N HIS A 804 27.63 -1.52 2.69
CA HIS A 804 26.65 -0.47 2.44
C HIS A 804 26.60 0.59 3.54
N LEU A 805 26.12 1.79 3.18
CA LEU A 805 25.65 2.88 4.04
C LEU A 805 24.23 3.24 3.61
N LEU A 806 23.37 3.63 4.54
CA LEU A 806 21.95 3.83 4.24
C LEU A 806 21.67 5.08 3.40
N GLU A 807 22.33 6.19 3.71
CA GLU A 807 22.05 7.48 3.09
C GLU A 807 23.31 8.38 2.99
N PRO A 808 23.28 9.44 2.16
CA PRO A 808 24.39 10.39 2.03
C PRO A 808 24.86 11.03 3.34
N ALA A 809 23.97 11.21 4.31
CA ALA A 809 24.32 11.71 5.64
C ALA A 809 25.27 10.77 6.40
N ASP A 810 25.12 9.44 6.23
CA ASP A 810 26.02 8.43 6.79
C ASP A 810 27.41 8.46 6.14
N VAL A 811 27.46 8.76 4.83
CA VAL A 811 28.73 8.97 4.10
C VAL A 811 29.50 10.12 4.74
N ILE A 812 28.88 11.27 4.90
CA ILE A 812 29.50 12.45 5.50
C ILE A 812 29.89 12.22 6.95
N GLY A 813 29.06 11.49 7.72
CA GLY A 813 29.39 11.07 9.08
C GLY A 813 30.63 10.16 9.13
N THR A 814 30.76 9.23 8.19
CA THR A 814 31.91 8.31 8.08
C THR A 814 33.20 9.07 7.72
N ILE A 815 33.15 9.97 6.75
CA ILE A 815 34.31 10.81 6.37
C ILE A 815 34.70 11.73 7.54
N GLY A 816 33.72 12.31 8.25
CA GLY A 816 33.94 13.13 9.45
C GLY A 816 34.68 12.37 10.56
N MET A 817 34.36 11.08 10.76
CA MET A 817 35.06 10.20 11.70
C MET A 817 36.53 9.97 11.27
N LEU A 818 36.80 9.79 9.98
CA LEU A 818 38.17 9.64 9.48
C LEU A 818 39.00 10.92 9.71
N ASN A 819 38.41 12.10 9.49
CA ASN A 819 39.06 13.40 9.72
C ASN A 819 39.41 13.64 11.18
N SER A 820 38.47 13.34 12.11
CA SER A 820 38.71 13.55 13.55
C SER A 820 39.80 12.62 14.11
N SER A 821 40.01 11.48 13.47
CA SER A 821 41.09 10.56 13.86
C SER A 821 42.47 11.00 13.41
N ALA A 822 42.55 11.79 12.34
CA ALA A 822 43.82 12.35 11.86
C ALA A 822 44.32 13.51 12.76
N SER A 823 43.41 14.26 13.40
CA SER A 823 43.74 15.38 14.29
C SER A 823 44.21 14.95 15.69
N GLN A 824 44.16 13.67 16.07
CA GLN A 824 44.66 13.15 17.35
C GLN A 824 46.08 12.60 17.25
N GLU A 825 46.68 12.58 16.06
CA GLU A 825 48.06 12.11 15.84
C GLU A 825 49.09 13.28 15.74
N TYR A 826 48.64 14.57 15.93
CA TYR A 826 49.55 15.72 15.92
C TYR A 826 49.62 16.35 17.30
#